data_6adfdde4b5195f7a57a527987aa64d20
#
_entry.id   6adfdde4b5195f7a57a527987aa64d20
#
_cell.length_a   1.000
_cell.length_b   1.000
_cell.length_c   1.000
_cell.angle_alpha   90.00
_cell.angle_beta   90.00
_cell.angle_gamma   90.00
#
_symmetry.space_group_name_H-M   'P 1'
#
loop_
_entity.id
_entity.type
_entity.pdbx_description
1 polymer ?
#
loop_
_entity_poly.entity_id
_entity_poly.type
_entity_poly.pdbx_seq_one_letter_code
_entity_poly.pdbx_strand_id
1 'polypeptide(L)'
;MFNLVAPYEPAGDQPQAIEKLTAGILSGANHQTLLGVTGSGKTFTVANVIKNVEKPTLVISHNKTLAAQLYAEFKSFFPHNAVEYFVSYFDYYQPEAYIPRTDTFIEKDSARNEEIERLRLSTMSSLFSRRDVIVVASVSCIYGIGSKEDYEEMIIPIRVGLQLSREIFLTRLIDLQYERNDITFERGHFRVRGDTVEVRPAGREDGLRIEFFGEEIERITRFEPLTGNKMESLDAVVVFPAKQFVTTNVKMKRAILTIREELGTRIMEFERDRKLLEAQRIKQRTEFDLEMMEEMGVCSGIENYSRHISGRPPGSRPNTLFDFFPNDYLLVIDESHATVPQIGGMYEGDKSRKTVLVQHGFRLPSALDNRPLNFLEFQGMQNQTIYVSATPAKRELEWSRTSAVVGRASSRAENKADGSSVASPHQKIPGVVQLVVRPTGLIDPKVTVKPLKGQIDDLIEEVRKRGDKKERTLVTTLTKRTAEELTDYLRDIGINVRYLHSEIDAIERVEVLRALRKGEFDVLVGINLLREGLDLPEVSLVAILDADKEGFLRSETSLIQTAGRAARHLHGEVILYADVMTQSIQKFLAVTKYRREKQIAYNVEHNITPRSVVRAVEESLATYESDRKEADSVLREGSTDIDITSTIQELENEMLKAAEDLKFEKAALLRDQIKELKRMLAGTKSETKSVSYKKLKRTRK
;
A
#
# COMPACT_ATOMS: atom_id res chain seq x y z
N MET A 1 -7.34 7.89 -24.49
CA MET A 1 -6.85 6.67 -25.17
C MET A 1 -5.61 6.17 -24.44
N PHE A 2 -5.59 4.91 -24.03
CA PHE A 2 -4.41 4.31 -23.38
C PHE A 2 -3.37 3.87 -24.41
N ASN A 3 -2.13 4.35 -24.25
CA ASN A 3 -1.01 4.02 -25.12
C ASN A 3 -0.06 3.03 -24.41
N LEU A 4 -0.23 1.72 -24.70
CA LEU A 4 0.61 0.68 -24.13
C LEU A 4 1.95 0.60 -24.86
N VAL A 5 3.04 0.73 -24.12
CA VAL A 5 4.42 0.56 -24.59
C VAL A 5 5.02 -0.67 -23.93
N ALA A 6 5.41 -1.66 -24.69
CA ALA A 6 6.09 -2.86 -24.18
C ALA A 6 7.12 -3.36 -25.19
N PRO A 7 8.27 -3.92 -24.73
CA PRO A 7 9.31 -4.44 -25.62
C PRO A 7 8.99 -5.85 -26.17
N TYR A 8 7.81 -6.39 -25.87
CA TYR A 8 7.40 -7.74 -26.22
C TYR A 8 5.90 -7.79 -26.54
N GLU A 9 5.51 -8.76 -27.34
CA GLU A 9 4.11 -9.06 -27.69
C GLU A 9 3.51 -10.12 -26.77
N PRO A 10 2.17 -10.18 -26.63
CA PRO A 10 1.49 -11.22 -25.88
C PRO A 10 1.81 -12.63 -26.44
N ALA A 11 2.20 -13.55 -25.55
CA ALA A 11 2.58 -14.92 -25.91
C ALA A 11 1.97 -15.95 -24.93
N GLY A 12 2.03 -17.23 -25.29
CA GLY A 12 1.45 -18.30 -24.48
C GLY A 12 -0.07 -18.25 -24.43
N ASP A 13 -0.62 -18.31 -23.22
CA ASP A 13 -2.06 -18.18 -22.98
C ASP A 13 -2.54 -16.71 -23.00
N GLN A 14 -1.61 -15.71 -23.07
CA GLN A 14 -1.94 -14.29 -22.94
C GLN A 14 -2.88 -13.78 -24.04
N PRO A 15 -2.67 -14.03 -25.36
CA PRO A 15 -3.55 -13.54 -26.41
C PRO A 15 -5.01 -13.96 -26.19
N GLN A 16 -5.22 -15.24 -25.90
CA GLN A 16 -6.55 -15.81 -25.66
C GLN A 16 -7.16 -15.25 -24.35
N ALA A 17 -6.35 -15.02 -23.32
CA ALA A 17 -6.81 -14.43 -22.06
C ALA A 17 -7.24 -12.98 -22.24
N ILE A 18 -6.47 -12.18 -22.98
CA ILE A 18 -6.78 -10.79 -23.32
C ILE A 18 -8.11 -10.72 -24.09
N GLU A 19 -8.24 -11.53 -25.14
CA GLU A 19 -9.46 -11.59 -25.95
C GLU A 19 -10.70 -11.92 -25.11
N LYS A 20 -10.64 -12.98 -24.29
CA LYS A 20 -11.78 -13.40 -23.47
C LYS A 20 -12.17 -12.39 -22.41
N LEU A 21 -11.20 -11.81 -21.70
CA LEU A 21 -11.46 -10.78 -20.68
C LEU A 21 -12.04 -9.53 -21.32
N THR A 22 -11.45 -9.06 -22.43
CA THR A 22 -11.95 -7.89 -23.19
C THR A 22 -13.38 -8.13 -23.68
N ALA A 23 -13.65 -9.26 -24.34
CA ALA A 23 -14.98 -9.60 -24.81
C ALA A 23 -16.00 -9.69 -23.67
N GLY A 24 -15.61 -10.24 -22.52
CA GLY A 24 -16.46 -10.29 -21.34
C GLY A 24 -16.82 -8.90 -20.83
N ILE A 25 -15.87 -7.96 -20.73
CA ILE A 25 -16.12 -6.57 -20.32
C ILE A 25 -17.04 -5.87 -21.33
N LEU A 26 -16.75 -5.98 -22.61
CA LEU A 26 -17.55 -5.36 -23.67
C LEU A 26 -18.97 -5.91 -23.74
N SER A 27 -19.16 -7.18 -23.38
CA SER A 27 -20.50 -7.81 -23.29
C SER A 27 -21.25 -7.51 -21.98
N GLY A 28 -20.68 -6.71 -21.08
CA GLY A 28 -21.32 -6.29 -19.83
C GLY A 28 -21.18 -7.28 -18.66
N ALA A 29 -20.23 -8.21 -18.71
CA ALA A 29 -19.96 -9.10 -17.58
C ALA A 29 -19.45 -8.29 -16.37
N ASN A 30 -20.14 -8.41 -15.22
CA ASN A 30 -19.77 -7.69 -14.01
C ASN A 30 -18.56 -8.30 -13.29
N HIS A 31 -18.38 -9.62 -13.36
CA HIS A 31 -17.31 -10.31 -12.65
C HIS A 31 -16.61 -11.32 -13.57
N GLN A 32 -15.30 -11.27 -13.60
CA GLN A 32 -14.46 -12.23 -14.31
C GLN A 32 -13.24 -12.57 -13.43
N THR A 33 -12.72 -13.79 -13.55
CA THR A 33 -11.52 -14.22 -12.81
C THR A 33 -10.41 -14.57 -13.79
N LEU A 34 -9.24 -13.95 -13.63
CA LEU A 34 -7.98 -14.34 -14.26
C LEU A 34 -7.21 -15.27 -13.33
N LEU A 35 -7.29 -16.57 -13.57
CA LEU A 35 -6.51 -17.58 -12.86
C LEU A 35 -5.13 -17.65 -13.53
N GLY A 36 -4.16 -16.90 -12.99
CA GLY A 36 -2.83 -16.76 -13.57
C GLY A 36 -1.73 -17.28 -12.66
N VAL A 37 -0.92 -18.24 -13.13
CA VAL A 37 0.22 -18.75 -12.36
C VAL A 37 1.29 -17.66 -12.15
N THR A 38 2.16 -17.84 -11.16
CA THR A 38 3.28 -16.94 -10.93
C THR A 38 4.20 -16.91 -12.16
N GLY A 39 4.55 -15.71 -12.63
CA GLY A 39 5.42 -15.53 -13.80
C GLY A 39 4.73 -15.70 -15.17
N SER A 40 3.40 -15.83 -15.23
CA SER A 40 2.66 -15.92 -16.49
C SER A 40 2.40 -14.56 -17.16
N GLY A 41 2.78 -13.44 -16.54
CA GLY A 41 2.55 -12.10 -17.06
C GLY A 41 1.13 -11.58 -16.82
N LYS A 42 0.57 -11.82 -15.62
CA LYS A 42 -0.76 -11.33 -15.22
C LYS A 42 -0.92 -9.83 -15.41
N THR A 43 0.05 -9.03 -14.93
CA THR A 43 0.04 -7.55 -15.04
C THR A 43 0.02 -7.11 -16.50
N PHE A 44 0.84 -7.71 -17.35
CA PHE A 44 0.88 -7.40 -18.79
C PHE A 44 -0.42 -7.78 -19.50
N THR A 45 -1.03 -8.92 -19.14
CA THR A 45 -2.34 -9.33 -19.65
C THR A 45 -3.41 -8.30 -19.27
N VAL A 46 -3.45 -7.85 -18.00
CA VAL A 46 -4.38 -6.82 -17.53
C VAL A 46 -4.12 -5.48 -18.23
N ALA A 47 -2.86 -5.08 -18.43
CA ALA A 47 -2.50 -3.87 -19.16
C ALA A 47 -3.05 -3.86 -20.59
N ASN A 48 -2.95 -4.98 -21.31
CA ASN A 48 -3.55 -5.14 -22.64
C ASN A 48 -5.08 -5.05 -22.61
N VAL A 49 -5.73 -5.62 -21.59
CA VAL A 49 -7.19 -5.48 -21.41
C VAL A 49 -7.57 -4.02 -21.19
N ILE A 50 -6.85 -3.29 -20.32
CA ILE A 50 -7.08 -1.85 -20.06
C ILE A 50 -6.97 -1.05 -21.37
N LYS A 51 -5.90 -1.29 -22.15
CA LYS A 51 -5.73 -0.67 -23.48
C LYS A 51 -6.93 -0.91 -24.39
N ASN A 52 -7.46 -2.16 -24.41
CA ASN A 52 -8.53 -2.53 -25.33
C ASN A 52 -9.90 -1.99 -24.91
N VAL A 53 -10.16 -1.82 -23.60
CA VAL A 53 -11.48 -1.37 -23.10
C VAL A 53 -11.54 0.13 -22.86
N GLU A 54 -10.40 0.82 -22.78
CA GLU A 54 -10.26 2.28 -22.64
C GLU A 54 -11.02 2.88 -21.45
N LYS A 55 -11.14 2.15 -20.34
CA LYS A 55 -11.83 2.60 -19.13
C LYS A 55 -10.86 3.07 -18.06
N PRO A 56 -11.17 4.16 -17.32
CA PRO A 56 -10.48 4.47 -16.08
C PRO A 56 -10.43 3.23 -15.19
N THR A 57 -9.27 2.92 -14.64
CA THR A 57 -9.05 1.63 -13.97
C THR A 57 -8.55 1.82 -12.55
N LEU A 58 -9.18 1.15 -11.59
CA LEU A 58 -8.71 1.01 -10.22
C LEU A 58 -8.12 -0.39 -10.01
N VAL A 59 -6.84 -0.46 -9.65
CA VAL A 59 -6.15 -1.72 -9.31
C VAL A 59 -5.93 -1.76 -7.80
N ILE A 60 -6.52 -2.72 -7.11
CA ILE A 60 -6.39 -2.86 -5.65
C ILE A 60 -5.47 -4.02 -5.32
N SER A 61 -4.51 -3.77 -4.42
CA SER A 61 -3.63 -4.79 -3.85
C SER A 61 -3.71 -4.78 -2.31
N HIS A 62 -3.45 -5.92 -1.69
CA HIS A 62 -3.61 -6.09 -0.24
C HIS A 62 -2.51 -5.43 0.61
N ASN A 63 -1.35 -5.08 0.05
CA ASN A 63 -0.28 -4.40 0.78
C ASN A 63 0.43 -3.31 -0.05
N LYS A 64 1.16 -2.41 0.63
CA LYS A 64 1.85 -1.27 0.02
C LYS A 64 2.97 -1.71 -0.94
N THR A 65 3.74 -2.73 -0.57
CA THR A 65 4.90 -3.20 -1.35
C THR A 65 4.47 -3.76 -2.71
N LEU A 66 3.42 -4.58 -2.73
CA LEU A 66 2.89 -5.13 -3.97
C LEU A 66 2.22 -4.02 -4.81
N ALA A 67 1.51 -3.08 -4.17
CA ALA A 67 0.97 -1.92 -4.86
C ALA A 67 2.07 -1.07 -5.51
N ALA A 68 3.22 -0.85 -4.83
CA ALA A 68 4.35 -0.13 -5.40
C ALA A 68 4.96 -0.86 -6.61
N GLN A 69 5.09 -2.18 -6.53
CA GLN A 69 5.55 -2.99 -7.67
C GLN A 69 4.61 -2.87 -8.87
N LEU A 70 3.29 -3.02 -8.65
CA LEU A 70 2.28 -2.88 -9.69
C LEU A 70 2.28 -1.47 -10.30
N TYR A 71 2.41 -0.44 -9.45
CA TYR A 71 2.53 0.94 -9.91
C TYR A 71 3.71 1.13 -10.86
N ALA A 72 4.89 0.65 -10.48
CA ALA A 72 6.09 0.71 -11.32
C ALA A 72 5.90 -0.05 -12.65
N GLU A 73 5.30 -1.25 -12.62
CA GLU A 73 5.00 -2.04 -13.82
C GLU A 73 4.00 -1.30 -14.74
N PHE A 74 2.88 -0.80 -14.22
CA PHE A 74 1.91 -0.04 -15.02
C PHE A 74 2.48 1.28 -15.53
N LYS A 75 3.32 1.97 -14.74
CA LYS A 75 4.00 3.19 -15.18
C LYS A 75 4.93 2.95 -16.35
N SER A 76 5.63 1.81 -16.37
CA SER A 76 6.49 1.41 -17.50
C SER A 76 5.66 1.03 -18.74
N PHE A 77 4.49 0.41 -18.57
CA PHE A 77 3.59 0.06 -19.68
C PHE A 77 2.83 1.26 -20.25
N PHE A 78 2.56 2.28 -19.44
CA PHE A 78 1.78 3.46 -19.80
C PHE A 78 2.52 4.75 -19.47
N PRO A 79 3.70 5.01 -20.07
CA PRO A 79 4.54 6.17 -19.71
C PRO A 79 3.88 7.52 -20.03
N HIS A 80 2.91 7.56 -20.95
CA HIS A 80 2.23 8.77 -21.41
C HIS A 80 0.84 8.97 -20.80
N ASN A 81 0.34 7.99 -20.05
CA ASN A 81 -0.96 8.05 -19.37
C ASN A 81 -0.82 8.38 -17.89
N ALA A 82 -1.91 8.76 -17.25
CA ALA A 82 -1.91 9.00 -15.80
C ALA A 82 -1.92 7.65 -15.05
N VAL A 83 -0.75 7.22 -14.62
CA VAL A 83 -0.63 6.09 -13.67
C VAL A 83 -0.35 6.68 -12.31
N GLU A 84 -1.26 6.46 -11.36
CA GLU A 84 -1.29 7.08 -10.05
C GLU A 84 -1.16 6.05 -8.93
N TYR A 85 -0.66 6.51 -7.76
CA TYR A 85 -0.41 5.65 -6.61
C TYR A 85 -1.19 6.12 -5.39
N PHE A 86 -2.08 5.28 -4.86
CA PHE A 86 -2.97 5.63 -3.77
C PHE A 86 -2.91 4.60 -2.62
N VAL A 87 -2.01 4.81 -1.68
CA VAL A 87 -1.84 3.94 -0.50
C VAL A 87 -1.99 4.76 0.79
N SER A 88 -1.94 4.12 1.95
CA SER A 88 -1.91 4.84 3.23
C SER A 88 -0.66 5.71 3.32
N TYR A 89 -0.84 7.00 3.62
CA TYR A 89 0.24 7.98 3.75
C TYR A 89 0.95 7.96 5.11
N PHE A 90 0.64 6.98 5.96
CA PHE A 90 1.34 6.78 7.21
C PHE A 90 2.49 5.78 7.01
N ASP A 91 3.71 6.17 7.37
CA ASP A 91 4.84 5.24 7.49
C ASP A 91 4.70 4.40 8.74
N TYR A 92 4.27 5.04 9.84
CA TYR A 92 3.86 4.41 11.08
C TYR A 92 2.45 4.86 11.45
N TYR A 93 1.61 3.94 11.91
CA TYR A 93 0.26 4.24 12.35
C TYR A 93 -0.15 3.37 13.54
N GLN A 94 -0.27 3.99 14.70
CA GLN A 94 -0.90 3.42 15.88
C GLN A 94 -2.26 4.07 16.07
N PRO A 95 -3.37 3.35 15.85
CA PRO A 95 -4.70 3.91 16.08
C PRO A 95 -4.94 4.10 17.59
N GLU A 96 -5.69 5.15 17.93
CA GLU A 96 -6.16 5.31 19.30
C GLU A 96 -7.00 4.11 19.74
N ALA A 97 -6.80 3.65 20.97
CA ALA A 97 -7.52 2.54 21.54
C ALA A 97 -7.68 2.71 23.06
N TYR A 98 -8.67 2.06 23.62
CA TYR A 98 -8.82 1.99 25.07
C TYR A 98 -9.01 0.54 25.51
N ILE A 99 -8.27 0.16 26.55
CA ILE A 99 -8.31 -1.18 27.15
C ILE A 99 -8.98 -1.07 28.50
N PRO A 100 -10.30 -1.33 28.63
CA PRO A 100 -11.04 -1.12 29.88
C PRO A 100 -10.50 -1.97 31.04
N ARG A 101 -9.92 -3.14 30.75
CA ARG A 101 -9.41 -4.05 31.77
C ARG A 101 -8.24 -3.49 32.59
N THR A 102 -7.41 -2.65 31.96
CA THR A 102 -6.22 -2.06 32.56
C THR A 102 -6.34 -0.54 32.69
N ASP A 103 -7.50 0.04 32.36
CA ASP A 103 -7.74 1.50 32.27
C ASP A 103 -6.63 2.23 31.47
N THR A 104 -6.22 1.61 30.35
CA THR A 104 -5.12 2.13 29.54
C THR A 104 -5.66 2.76 28.27
N PHE A 105 -5.47 4.05 28.11
CA PHE A 105 -5.71 4.77 26.86
C PHE A 105 -4.43 4.78 26.03
N ILE A 106 -4.50 4.31 24.80
CA ILE A 106 -3.44 4.36 23.80
C ILE A 106 -3.77 5.53 22.90
N GLU A 107 -2.93 6.54 22.92
CA GLU A 107 -3.08 7.70 22.06
C GLU A 107 -2.76 7.35 20.61
N LYS A 108 -3.39 8.07 19.67
CA LYS A 108 -3.07 7.96 18.24
C LYS A 108 -1.66 8.48 18.01
N ASP A 109 -0.80 7.64 17.44
CA ASP A 109 0.53 8.03 17.00
C ASP A 109 0.69 7.70 15.51
N SER A 110 1.26 8.62 14.75
CA SER A 110 1.40 8.45 13.30
C SER A 110 2.48 9.35 12.71
N ALA A 111 3.34 8.76 11.90
CA ALA A 111 4.27 9.49 11.05
C ALA A 111 3.70 9.57 9.62
N ARG A 112 3.57 10.79 9.08
CA ARG A 112 3.08 11.03 7.72
C ARG A 112 4.24 11.01 6.74
N ASN A 113 3.99 10.47 5.55
CA ASN A 113 4.89 10.52 4.41
C ASN A 113 4.37 11.55 3.41
N GLU A 114 5.07 12.66 3.29
CA GLU A 114 4.68 13.77 2.42
C GLU A 114 4.65 13.39 0.94
N GLU A 115 5.55 12.50 0.53
CA GLU A 115 5.60 12.06 -0.87
C GLU A 115 4.39 11.19 -1.22
N ILE A 116 3.96 10.31 -0.32
CA ILE A 116 2.73 9.53 -0.51
C ILE A 116 1.51 10.45 -0.46
N GLU A 117 1.50 11.49 0.38
CA GLU A 117 0.43 12.48 0.41
C GLU A 117 0.33 13.23 -0.93
N ARG A 118 1.47 13.65 -1.51
CA ARG A 118 1.56 14.24 -2.85
C ARG A 118 0.94 13.32 -3.91
N LEU A 119 1.32 12.04 -3.93
CA LEU A 119 0.82 11.07 -4.90
C LEU A 119 -0.70 10.85 -4.77
N ARG A 120 -1.24 10.93 -3.55
CA ARG A 120 -2.70 10.84 -3.32
C ARG A 120 -3.42 12.08 -3.86
N LEU A 121 -2.86 13.28 -3.66
CA LEU A 121 -3.40 14.51 -4.24
C LEU A 121 -3.30 14.52 -5.78
N SER A 122 -2.21 14.00 -6.33
CA SER A 122 -2.06 13.76 -7.77
C SER A 122 -3.15 12.84 -8.31
N THR A 123 -3.43 11.73 -7.61
CA THR A 123 -4.52 10.80 -7.97
C THR A 123 -5.86 11.51 -8.05
N MET A 124 -6.21 12.32 -7.05
CA MET A 124 -7.46 13.08 -7.03
C MET A 124 -7.54 14.03 -8.23
N SER A 125 -6.47 14.80 -8.48
CA SER A 125 -6.39 15.73 -9.61
C SER A 125 -6.57 15.03 -10.96
N SER A 126 -5.91 13.88 -11.13
CA SER A 126 -5.99 13.08 -12.36
C SER A 126 -7.39 12.53 -12.61
N LEU A 127 -8.07 12.04 -11.58
CA LEU A 127 -9.44 11.52 -11.69
C LEU A 127 -10.46 12.59 -12.10
N PHE A 128 -10.24 13.86 -11.73
CA PHE A 128 -11.08 14.98 -12.16
C PHE A 128 -10.77 15.49 -13.56
N SER A 129 -9.52 15.42 -13.98
CA SER A 129 -9.06 16.11 -15.22
C SER A 129 -8.92 15.17 -16.41
N ARG A 130 -8.84 13.85 -16.21
CA ARG A 130 -8.49 12.88 -17.26
C ARG A 130 -9.39 11.63 -17.19
N ARG A 131 -9.50 10.94 -18.32
CA ARG A 131 -10.17 9.64 -18.41
C ARG A 131 -9.20 8.46 -18.58
N ASP A 132 -7.99 8.74 -19.01
CA ASP A 132 -6.92 7.77 -19.22
C ASP A 132 -6.09 7.54 -17.94
N VAL A 133 -6.78 7.22 -16.84
CA VAL A 133 -6.21 7.11 -15.50
C VAL A 133 -6.20 5.66 -15.02
N ILE A 134 -5.05 5.19 -14.55
CA ILE A 134 -4.87 3.93 -13.85
C ILE A 134 -4.43 4.26 -12.42
N VAL A 135 -5.26 3.96 -11.44
CA VAL A 135 -4.91 4.13 -10.03
C VAL A 135 -4.54 2.79 -9.43
N VAL A 136 -3.31 2.67 -8.94
CA VAL A 136 -2.88 1.51 -8.15
C VAL A 136 -3.00 1.83 -6.67
N ALA A 137 -3.87 1.13 -5.97
CA ALA A 137 -4.21 1.40 -4.59
C ALA A 137 -3.97 0.21 -3.66
N SER A 138 -3.68 0.49 -2.39
CA SER A 138 -3.83 -0.50 -1.33
C SER A 138 -5.28 -0.54 -0.82
N VAL A 139 -5.60 -1.50 0.04
CA VAL A 139 -6.94 -1.61 0.65
C VAL A 139 -7.35 -0.33 1.41
N SER A 140 -6.41 0.57 1.70
CA SER A 140 -6.73 1.89 2.28
C SER A 140 -7.69 2.74 1.43
N CYS A 141 -7.89 2.42 0.15
CA CYS A 141 -8.85 3.11 -0.73
C CYS A 141 -10.32 2.95 -0.31
N ILE A 142 -10.65 2.00 0.58
CA ILE A 142 -12.00 1.83 1.13
C ILE A 142 -12.30 2.74 2.33
N TYR A 143 -11.30 3.51 2.82
CA TYR A 143 -11.49 4.49 3.89
C TYR A 143 -12.00 5.83 3.35
N GLY A 144 -12.64 6.59 4.23
CA GLY A 144 -13.15 7.92 3.91
C GLY A 144 -12.05 8.92 3.54
N ILE A 145 -12.26 9.68 2.46
CA ILE A 145 -11.31 10.68 1.94
C ILE A 145 -11.91 12.07 1.71
N GLY A 146 -13.11 12.31 2.20
CA GLY A 146 -13.85 13.56 1.94
C GLY A 146 -14.90 13.41 0.85
N SER A 147 -15.75 14.43 0.68
CA SER A 147 -16.80 14.45 -0.34
C SER A 147 -16.21 14.85 -1.71
N LYS A 148 -16.64 14.15 -2.74
CA LYS A 148 -16.32 14.49 -4.12
C LYS A 148 -16.89 15.87 -4.48
N GLU A 149 -18.11 16.14 -4.06
CA GLU A 149 -18.83 17.38 -4.30
C GLU A 149 -18.10 18.57 -3.66
N ASP A 150 -17.63 18.40 -2.40
CA ASP A 150 -16.85 19.43 -1.69
C ASP A 150 -15.54 19.72 -2.44
N TYR A 151 -14.91 18.68 -2.97
CA TYR A 151 -13.67 18.82 -3.72
C TYR A 151 -13.91 19.52 -5.06
N GLU A 152 -14.99 19.20 -5.77
CA GLU A 152 -15.40 19.86 -7.02
C GLU A 152 -15.75 21.35 -6.82
N GLU A 153 -16.45 21.71 -5.73
CA GLU A 153 -16.77 23.09 -5.38
C GLU A 153 -15.50 23.94 -5.13
N MET A 154 -14.42 23.32 -4.69
CA MET A 154 -13.20 24.01 -4.28
C MET A 154 -12.12 24.09 -5.37
N ILE A 155 -12.28 23.47 -6.54
CA ILE A 155 -11.30 23.62 -7.64
C ILE A 155 -11.36 25.02 -8.26
N ILE A 156 -10.23 25.53 -8.75
CA ILE A 156 -10.15 26.81 -9.48
C ILE A 156 -9.74 26.55 -10.92
N PRO A 157 -10.70 26.45 -11.86
CA PRO A 157 -10.36 26.43 -13.28
C PRO A 157 -9.93 27.84 -13.73
N ILE A 158 -8.75 27.96 -14.33
CA ILE A 158 -8.22 29.19 -14.92
C ILE A 158 -7.79 28.97 -16.35
N ARG A 159 -7.96 30.01 -17.17
CA ARG A 159 -7.53 30.03 -18.57
C ARG A 159 -7.04 31.42 -18.96
N VAL A 160 -6.21 31.48 -19.98
CA VAL A 160 -5.79 32.74 -20.59
C VAL A 160 -7.02 33.52 -21.10
N GLY A 161 -7.08 34.80 -20.82
CA GLY A 161 -8.23 35.66 -21.14
C GLY A 161 -9.39 35.61 -20.14
N LEU A 162 -9.27 34.86 -19.03
CA LEU A 162 -10.29 34.82 -17.98
C LEU A 162 -10.29 36.12 -17.18
N GLN A 163 -11.45 36.78 -17.10
CA GLN A 163 -11.67 37.91 -16.21
C GLN A 163 -11.80 37.46 -14.77
N LEU A 164 -10.73 37.64 -14.02
CA LEU A 164 -10.62 37.23 -12.62
C LEU A 164 -9.64 38.14 -11.90
N SER A 165 -10.10 38.94 -10.93
CA SER A 165 -9.17 39.80 -10.20
C SER A 165 -8.17 38.98 -9.38
N ARG A 166 -6.94 39.50 -9.28
CA ARG A 166 -5.88 38.88 -8.49
C ARG A 166 -6.30 38.64 -7.03
N GLU A 167 -6.98 39.62 -6.41
CA GLU A 167 -7.46 39.52 -5.03
C GLU A 167 -8.44 38.36 -4.84
N ILE A 168 -9.39 38.17 -5.75
CA ILE A 168 -10.31 37.05 -5.73
C ILE A 168 -9.55 35.73 -5.88
N PHE A 169 -8.60 35.68 -6.79
CA PHE A 169 -7.77 34.48 -6.98
C PHE A 169 -6.98 34.12 -5.71
N LEU A 170 -6.35 35.10 -5.05
CA LEU A 170 -5.62 34.91 -3.80
C LEU A 170 -6.54 34.41 -2.67
N THR A 171 -7.73 35.01 -2.54
CA THR A 171 -8.73 34.55 -1.55
C THR A 171 -9.12 33.09 -1.79
N ARG A 172 -9.37 32.72 -3.03
CA ARG A 172 -9.70 31.34 -3.40
C ARG A 172 -8.53 30.37 -3.13
N LEU A 173 -7.27 30.78 -3.31
CA LEU A 173 -6.11 29.95 -2.93
C LEU A 173 -6.07 29.68 -1.43
N ILE A 174 -6.38 30.67 -0.59
CA ILE A 174 -6.49 30.48 0.87
C ILE A 174 -7.63 29.52 1.22
N ASP A 175 -8.78 29.64 0.58
CA ASP A 175 -9.90 28.71 0.75
C ASP A 175 -9.50 27.27 0.37
N LEU A 176 -8.66 27.10 -0.65
CA LEU A 176 -8.05 25.83 -1.07
C LEU A 176 -6.95 25.32 -0.12
N GLN A 177 -6.72 26.00 1.02
CA GLN A 177 -5.70 25.66 2.02
C GLN A 177 -4.26 25.79 1.52
N TYR A 178 -4.00 26.71 0.55
CA TYR A 178 -2.65 27.15 0.21
C TYR A 178 -2.19 28.21 1.20
N GLU A 179 -0.92 28.15 1.55
CA GLU A 179 -0.29 29.12 2.45
C GLU A 179 0.56 30.12 1.65
N ARG A 180 0.43 31.42 1.98
CA ARG A 180 1.28 32.43 1.37
C ARG A 180 2.66 32.40 2.01
N ASN A 181 3.67 32.14 1.20
CA ASN A 181 5.06 32.21 1.64
C ASN A 181 5.93 32.77 0.50
N ASP A 182 6.41 34.01 0.66
CA ASP A 182 7.20 34.68 -0.36
C ASP A 182 8.70 34.32 -0.26
N ILE A 183 9.14 33.59 0.80
CA ILE A 183 10.52 33.19 1.06
C ILE A 183 10.73 31.72 0.69
N THR A 184 10.04 30.80 1.35
CA THR A 184 10.10 29.38 1.06
C THR A 184 8.95 29.00 0.13
N PHE A 185 9.29 28.43 -1.02
CA PHE A 185 8.30 28.06 -2.02
C PHE A 185 8.14 26.52 -2.06
N GLU A 186 7.48 26.02 -1.03
CA GLU A 186 7.20 24.60 -0.87
C GLU A 186 5.86 24.19 -1.47
N ARG A 187 5.57 22.88 -1.52
CA ARG A 187 4.28 22.36 -2.01
C ARG A 187 3.13 22.86 -1.12
N GLY A 188 2.04 23.29 -1.75
CA GLY A 188 0.91 23.90 -1.06
C GLY A 188 1.13 25.39 -0.72
N HIS A 189 2.23 25.99 -1.18
CA HIS A 189 2.46 27.42 -1.02
C HIS A 189 2.18 28.21 -2.31
N PHE A 190 1.86 29.49 -2.13
CA PHE A 190 1.87 30.46 -3.21
C PHE A 190 2.66 31.70 -2.80
N ARG A 191 3.19 32.40 -3.78
CA ARG A 191 3.88 33.70 -3.59
C ARG A 191 3.42 34.72 -4.61
N VAL A 192 3.55 35.99 -4.28
CA VAL A 192 3.07 37.11 -5.10
C VAL A 192 4.20 38.08 -5.36
N ARG A 193 4.44 38.40 -6.63
CA ARG A 193 5.44 39.39 -7.06
C ARG A 193 4.83 40.30 -8.12
N GLY A 194 4.40 41.50 -7.70
CA GLY A 194 3.68 42.44 -8.60
C GLY A 194 2.37 41.81 -9.08
N ASP A 195 2.20 41.75 -10.41
CA ASP A 195 1.03 41.18 -11.06
C ASP A 195 1.16 39.66 -11.34
N THR A 196 2.21 39.04 -10.82
CA THR A 196 2.45 37.60 -10.98
C THR A 196 2.16 36.85 -9.68
N VAL A 197 1.36 35.82 -9.80
CA VAL A 197 1.10 34.84 -8.72
C VAL A 197 1.72 33.51 -9.12
N GLU A 198 2.63 33.02 -8.27
CA GLU A 198 3.21 31.70 -8.45
C GLU A 198 2.61 30.75 -7.42
N VAL A 199 2.12 29.60 -7.88
CA VAL A 199 1.51 28.56 -7.05
C VAL A 199 2.31 27.28 -7.20
N ARG A 200 2.64 26.63 -6.10
CA ARG A 200 3.23 25.28 -6.10
C ARG A 200 2.17 24.27 -5.70
N PRO A 201 1.52 23.58 -6.65
CA PRO A 201 0.44 22.66 -6.37
C PRO A 201 0.91 21.52 -5.45
N ALA A 202 0.11 21.15 -4.47
CA ALA A 202 0.50 20.13 -3.49
C ALA A 202 0.64 18.72 -4.11
N GLY A 203 -0.10 18.42 -5.18
CA GLY A 203 -0.06 17.14 -5.90
C GLY A 203 0.98 17.05 -7.01
N ARG A 204 1.79 18.10 -7.25
CA ARG A 204 2.74 18.18 -8.37
C ARG A 204 4.12 18.65 -7.92
N GLU A 205 5.13 18.35 -8.70
CA GLU A 205 6.50 18.83 -8.46
C GLU A 205 6.77 20.19 -9.08
N ASP A 206 6.12 20.47 -10.21
CA ASP A 206 6.24 21.73 -10.93
C ASP A 206 5.43 22.87 -10.30
N GLY A 207 5.82 24.12 -10.61
CA GLY A 207 5.11 25.34 -10.23
C GLY A 207 4.24 25.86 -11.38
N LEU A 208 3.20 26.61 -11.03
CA LEU A 208 2.36 27.37 -11.95
C LEU A 208 2.63 28.87 -11.74
N ARG A 209 2.96 29.59 -12.80
CA ARG A 209 3.09 31.05 -12.81
C ARG A 209 1.94 31.61 -13.58
N ILE A 210 1.13 32.46 -12.94
CA ILE A 210 -0.05 33.12 -13.48
C ILE A 210 0.25 34.61 -13.51
N GLU A 211 0.29 35.17 -14.68
CA GLU A 211 0.56 36.60 -14.94
C GLU A 211 -0.77 37.29 -15.21
N PHE A 212 -1.03 38.39 -14.48
CA PHE A 212 -2.24 39.19 -14.60
C PHE A 212 -1.94 40.50 -15.32
N PHE A 213 -2.89 40.94 -16.14
CA PHE A 213 -2.93 42.29 -16.68
C PHE A 213 -4.26 42.94 -16.27
N GLY A 214 -4.19 43.76 -15.22
CA GLY A 214 -5.42 44.27 -14.57
C GLY A 214 -6.26 43.14 -13.93
N GLU A 215 -7.46 42.94 -14.43
CA GLU A 215 -8.37 41.89 -13.96
C GLU A 215 -8.43 40.65 -14.89
N GLU A 216 -7.49 40.57 -15.86
CA GLU A 216 -7.45 39.47 -16.81
C GLU A 216 -6.18 38.62 -16.63
N ILE A 217 -6.32 37.30 -16.77
CA ILE A 217 -5.18 36.38 -16.82
C ILE A 217 -4.55 36.47 -18.21
N GLU A 218 -3.35 37.08 -18.29
CA GLU A 218 -2.61 37.25 -19.55
C GLU A 218 -1.88 35.99 -19.96
N ARG A 219 -1.26 35.30 -19.00
CA ARG A 219 -0.43 34.11 -19.28
C ARG A 219 -0.42 33.11 -18.14
N ILE A 220 -0.35 31.84 -18.51
CA ILE A 220 -0.16 30.72 -17.57
C ILE A 220 1.07 29.93 -18.03
N THR A 221 2.02 29.72 -17.13
CA THR A 221 3.30 29.04 -17.44
C THR A 221 3.58 27.96 -16.37
N ARG A 222 3.96 26.78 -16.82
CA ARG A 222 4.58 25.76 -15.94
C ARG A 222 6.07 26.05 -15.85
N PHE A 223 6.63 25.94 -14.66
CA PHE A 223 8.05 26.19 -14.43
C PHE A 223 8.62 25.25 -13.37
N GLU A 224 9.92 25.06 -13.42
CA GLU A 224 10.65 24.29 -12.41
C GLU A 224 10.90 25.17 -11.17
N PRO A 225 10.41 24.79 -9.96
CA PRO A 225 10.47 25.66 -8.78
C PRO A 225 11.88 26.02 -8.32
N LEU A 226 12.87 25.11 -8.51
CA LEU A 226 14.25 25.32 -8.08
C LEU A 226 15.00 26.32 -8.97
N THR A 227 14.91 26.14 -10.28
CA THR A 227 15.65 26.96 -11.26
C THR A 227 14.85 28.16 -11.75
N GLY A 228 13.52 28.13 -11.59
CA GLY A 228 12.61 29.12 -12.18
C GLY A 228 12.43 29.00 -13.70
N ASN A 229 13.03 27.98 -14.33
CA ASN A 229 13.00 27.77 -15.76
C ASN A 229 11.60 27.45 -16.27
N LYS A 230 11.22 28.08 -17.35
CA LYS A 230 9.96 27.78 -18.04
C LYS A 230 10.01 26.39 -18.65
N MET A 231 9.00 25.57 -18.34
CA MET A 231 8.80 24.25 -18.94
C MET A 231 7.84 24.32 -20.12
N GLU A 232 6.66 24.94 -19.93
CA GLU A 232 5.58 24.96 -20.91
C GLU A 232 4.66 26.18 -20.71
N SER A 233 4.06 26.70 -21.79
CA SER A 233 2.93 27.63 -21.70
C SER A 233 1.62 26.86 -21.80
N LEU A 234 0.65 27.21 -20.97
CA LEU A 234 -0.65 26.57 -20.90
C LEU A 234 -1.74 27.56 -21.31
N ASP A 235 -2.74 27.10 -22.06
CA ASP A 235 -3.95 27.88 -22.36
C ASP A 235 -4.94 27.84 -21.20
N ALA A 236 -4.97 26.73 -20.46
CA ALA A 236 -5.82 26.54 -19.30
C ALA A 236 -5.20 25.54 -18.29
N VAL A 237 -5.53 25.70 -17.02
CA VAL A 237 -5.15 24.76 -15.95
C VAL A 237 -6.19 24.81 -14.83
N VAL A 238 -6.28 23.72 -14.07
CA VAL A 238 -7.10 23.64 -12.86
C VAL A 238 -6.18 23.60 -11.64
N VAL A 239 -6.42 24.50 -10.69
CA VAL A 239 -5.76 24.49 -9.38
C VAL A 239 -6.62 23.68 -8.41
N PHE A 240 -6.05 22.64 -7.84
CA PHE A 240 -6.69 21.73 -6.92
C PHE A 240 -6.36 22.06 -5.46
N PRO A 241 -7.18 21.65 -4.47
CA PRO A 241 -6.88 21.87 -3.05
C PRO A 241 -5.50 21.38 -2.63
N ALA A 242 -4.86 22.11 -1.70
CA ALA A 242 -3.56 21.75 -1.14
C ALA A 242 -3.63 20.60 -0.13
N LYS A 243 -4.81 20.31 0.41
CA LYS A 243 -5.03 19.23 1.40
C LYS A 243 -6.15 18.29 0.95
N GLN A 244 -6.10 17.05 1.38
CA GLN A 244 -7.07 16.02 0.99
C GLN A 244 -8.46 16.23 1.60
N PHE A 245 -8.50 16.72 2.84
CA PHE A 245 -9.75 17.04 3.55
C PHE A 245 -9.94 18.57 3.53
N VAL A 246 -10.83 19.01 2.67
CA VAL A 246 -11.20 20.42 2.55
C VAL A 246 -12.71 20.55 2.73
N THR A 247 -13.14 21.64 3.36
CA THR A 247 -14.54 21.99 3.50
C THR A 247 -14.70 23.50 3.53
N THR A 248 -15.86 23.98 3.13
CA THR A 248 -16.13 25.42 3.14
C THR A 248 -16.40 25.92 4.58
N ASN A 249 -16.11 27.19 4.85
CA ASN A 249 -16.36 27.82 6.15
C ASN A 249 -17.84 27.69 6.58
N VAL A 250 -18.77 27.70 5.63
CA VAL A 250 -20.21 27.51 5.90
C VAL A 250 -20.51 26.11 6.41
N LYS A 251 -19.92 25.08 5.77
CA LYS A 251 -20.06 23.68 6.19
C LYS A 251 -19.40 23.43 7.54
N MET A 252 -18.24 24.05 7.80
CA MET A 252 -17.56 23.95 9.10
C MET A 252 -18.41 24.54 10.24
N LYS A 253 -18.96 25.75 10.07
CA LYS A 253 -19.83 26.35 11.08
C LYS A 253 -21.07 25.49 11.37
N ARG A 254 -21.69 24.91 10.35
CA ARG A 254 -22.80 23.95 10.52
C ARG A 254 -22.35 22.70 11.29
N ALA A 255 -21.19 22.14 10.94
CA ALA A 255 -20.64 20.97 11.62
C ALA A 255 -20.43 21.22 13.12
N ILE A 256 -19.87 22.37 13.48
CA ILE A 256 -19.67 22.77 14.88
C ILE A 256 -20.98 22.78 15.66
N LEU A 257 -22.04 23.32 15.08
CA LEU A 257 -23.37 23.34 15.71
C LEU A 257 -23.90 21.92 15.95
N THR A 258 -23.86 21.09 14.94
CA THR A 258 -24.37 19.71 15.04
C THR A 258 -23.51 18.80 15.94
N ILE A 259 -22.19 19.05 16.06
CA ILE A 259 -21.32 18.40 17.03
C ILE A 259 -21.70 18.79 18.45
N ARG A 260 -21.99 20.08 18.71
CA ARG A 260 -22.45 20.56 20.04
C ARG A 260 -23.78 19.93 20.45
N GLU A 261 -24.71 19.75 19.50
CA GLU A 261 -25.98 19.08 19.75
C GLU A 261 -25.80 17.59 20.11
N GLU A 262 -24.93 16.88 19.37
CA GLU A 262 -24.58 15.48 19.67
C GLU A 262 -23.89 15.36 21.04
N LEU A 263 -22.95 16.27 21.35
CA LEU A 263 -22.25 16.32 22.64
C LEU A 263 -23.25 16.48 23.78
N GLY A 264 -24.18 17.45 23.69
CA GLY A 264 -25.22 17.69 24.70
C GLY A 264 -26.04 16.44 24.95
N THR A 265 -26.50 15.79 23.88
CA THR A 265 -27.25 14.53 23.97
C THR A 265 -26.44 13.44 24.64
N ARG A 266 -25.16 13.28 24.28
CA ARG A 266 -24.30 12.25 24.83
C ARG A 266 -23.97 12.45 26.31
N ILE A 267 -23.77 13.69 26.73
CA ILE A 267 -23.57 14.04 28.15
C ILE A 267 -24.81 13.62 28.96
N MET A 268 -26.03 13.99 28.53
CA MET A 268 -27.26 13.60 29.22
C MET A 268 -27.44 12.07 29.30
N GLU A 269 -27.06 11.33 28.28
CA GLU A 269 -27.07 9.87 28.31
C GLU A 269 -26.12 9.31 29.38
N PHE A 270 -24.87 9.80 29.44
CA PHE A 270 -23.91 9.36 30.43
C PHE A 270 -24.31 9.73 31.87
N GLU A 271 -24.86 10.94 32.09
CA GLU A 271 -25.34 11.36 33.39
C GLU A 271 -26.54 10.50 33.87
N ARG A 272 -27.52 10.23 32.98
CA ARG A 272 -28.61 9.30 33.24
C ARG A 272 -28.11 7.91 33.65
N ASP A 273 -27.09 7.43 32.96
CA ASP A 273 -26.48 6.11 33.20
C ASP A 273 -25.48 6.13 34.37
N ARG A 274 -25.31 7.28 35.08
CA ARG A 274 -24.39 7.53 36.20
C ARG A 274 -22.91 7.38 35.84
N LYS A 275 -22.55 7.57 34.59
CA LYS A 275 -21.18 7.54 34.06
C LYS A 275 -20.59 8.95 34.04
N LEU A 276 -20.36 9.53 35.23
CA LEU A 276 -19.95 10.93 35.36
C LEU A 276 -18.52 11.18 34.84
N LEU A 277 -17.63 10.20 34.95
CA LEU A 277 -16.28 10.30 34.41
C LEU A 277 -16.27 10.35 32.89
N GLU A 278 -17.05 9.50 32.26
CA GLU A 278 -17.22 9.47 30.81
C GLU A 278 -17.88 10.77 30.29
N ALA A 279 -18.86 11.29 31.01
CA ALA A 279 -19.51 12.58 30.70
C ALA A 279 -18.50 13.73 30.74
N GLN A 280 -17.68 13.82 31.79
CA GLN A 280 -16.64 14.84 31.91
C GLN A 280 -15.58 14.70 30.83
N ARG A 281 -15.09 13.49 30.57
CA ARG A 281 -14.07 13.19 29.57
C ARG A 281 -14.50 13.61 28.17
N ILE A 282 -15.70 13.19 27.72
CA ILE A 282 -16.20 13.53 26.39
C ILE A 282 -16.45 15.04 26.26
N LYS A 283 -16.94 15.68 27.31
CA LYS A 283 -17.15 17.13 27.34
C LYS A 283 -15.85 17.89 27.12
N GLN A 284 -14.84 17.66 27.95
CA GLN A 284 -13.56 18.35 27.86
C GLN A 284 -12.90 18.15 26.51
N ARG A 285 -12.86 16.91 26.01
CA ARG A 285 -12.24 16.60 24.73
C ARG A 285 -12.94 17.28 23.58
N THR A 286 -14.26 17.17 23.52
CA THR A 286 -15.03 17.70 22.39
C THR A 286 -15.06 19.23 22.39
N GLU A 287 -15.18 19.88 23.57
CA GLU A 287 -15.09 21.34 23.67
C GLU A 287 -13.74 21.87 23.18
N PHE A 288 -12.63 21.23 23.58
CA PHE A 288 -11.29 21.57 23.08
C PHE A 288 -11.17 21.38 21.57
N ASP A 289 -11.66 20.27 21.03
CA ASP A 289 -11.63 20.00 19.59
C ASP A 289 -12.47 21.05 18.81
N LEU A 290 -13.62 21.49 19.37
CA LEU A 290 -14.47 22.52 18.77
C LEU A 290 -13.79 23.90 18.78
N GLU A 291 -13.12 24.27 19.88
CA GLU A 291 -12.36 25.51 19.99
C GLU A 291 -11.25 25.56 18.93
N MET A 292 -10.50 24.46 18.78
CA MET A 292 -9.49 24.34 17.72
C MET A 292 -10.08 24.46 16.31
N MET A 293 -11.26 23.88 16.06
CA MET A 293 -11.93 24.01 14.76
C MET A 293 -12.43 25.43 14.49
N GLU A 294 -12.89 26.16 15.51
CA GLU A 294 -13.34 27.55 15.39
C GLU A 294 -12.16 28.50 15.09
N GLU A 295 -11.03 28.33 15.78
CA GLU A 295 -9.87 29.21 15.65
C GLU A 295 -8.94 28.86 14.49
N MET A 296 -8.66 27.57 14.33
CA MET A 296 -7.64 27.08 13.37
C MET A 296 -8.25 26.37 12.14
N GLY A 297 -9.54 26.12 12.11
CA GLY A 297 -10.22 25.35 11.06
C GLY A 297 -9.88 23.84 11.09
N VAL A 298 -9.11 23.35 12.08
CA VAL A 298 -8.68 21.95 12.18
C VAL A 298 -8.45 21.56 13.64
N CYS A 299 -8.64 20.28 13.98
CA CYS A 299 -8.27 19.74 15.29
C CYS A 299 -7.58 18.36 15.13
N SER A 300 -6.92 17.90 16.18
CA SER A 300 -6.34 16.54 16.22
C SER A 300 -7.45 15.49 16.19
N GLY A 301 -7.44 14.62 15.17
CA GLY A 301 -8.49 13.60 14.97
C GLY A 301 -9.77 14.15 14.36
N ILE A 302 -9.69 15.24 13.58
CA ILE A 302 -10.83 15.85 12.87
C ILE A 302 -11.64 14.84 12.03
N GLU A 303 -11.00 13.77 11.58
CA GLU A 303 -11.66 12.68 10.85
C GLU A 303 -12.79 12.00 11.65
N ASN A 304 -12.75 12.05 13.00
CA ASN A 304 -13.81 11.50 13.83
C ASN A 304 -15.13 12.32 13.75
N TYR A 305 -15.05 13.55 13.24
CA TYR A 305 -16.18 14.45 13.00
C TYR A 305 -16.58 14.49 11.52
N SER A 306 -16.01 13.62 10.66
CA SER A 306 -16.21 13.61 9.19
C SER A 306 -17.70 13.53 8.79
N ARG A 307 -18.56 12.86 9.57
CA ARG A 307 -20.00 12.80 9.35
C ARG A 307 -20.63 14.19 9.41
N HIS A 308 -20.32 14.98 10.45
CA HIS A 308 -20.84 16.33 10.63
C HIS A 308 -20.31 17.29 9.57
N ILE A 309 -19.01 17.21 9.28
CA ILE A 309 -18.36 18.05 8.26
C ILE A 309 -19.00 17.83 6.89
N SER A 310 -19.20 16.58 6.49
CA SER A 310 -19.83 16.24 5.21
C SER A 310 -21.37 16.36 5.24
N GLY A 311 -21.98 16.54 6.41
CA GLY A 311 -23.44 16.63 6.56
C GLY A 311 -24.18 15.32 6.25
N ARG A 312 -23.53 14.18 6.34
CA ARG A 312 -24.12 12.87 6.07
C ARG A 312 -25.05 12.43 7.21
N PRO A 313 -26.12 11.68 6.92
CA PRO A 313 -26.94 11.08 7.96
C PRO A 313 -26.18 10.02 8.77
N PRO A 314 -26.57 9.78 10.04
CA PRO A 314 -25.99 8.72 10.86
C PRO A 314 -26.03 7.36 10.18
N GLY A 315 -24.95 6.57 10.30
CA GLY A 315 -24.83 5.23 9.73
C GLY A 315 -24.58 5.16 8.23
N SER A 316 -24.60 6.29 7.52
CA SER A 316 -24.30 6.33 6.08
C SER A 316 -22.85 5.92 5.78
N ARG A 317 -22.63 5.36 4.58
CA ARG A 317 -21.28 5.04 4.13
C ARG A 317 -20.41 6.29 3.97
N PRO A 318 -19.09 6.22 4.21
CA PRO A 318 -18.19 7.32 3.88
C PRO A 318 -18.01 7.46 2.37
N ASN A 319 -17.62 8.65 1.92
CA ASN A 319 -17.10 8.86 0.57
C ASN A 319 -15.66 8.34 0.51
N THR A 320 -15.36 7.52 -0.47
CA THR A 320 -14.10 6.82 -0.64
C THR A 320 -13.51 7.10 -2.03
N LEU A 321 -12.34 6.55 -2.33
CA LEU A 321 -11.74 6.69 -3.65
C LEU A 321 -12.68 6.25 -4.79
N PHE A 322 -13.54 5.28 -4.55
CA PHE A 322 -14.52 4.80 -5.54
C PHE A 322 -15.48 5.89 -6.01
N ASP A 323 -15.83 6.85 -5.14
CA ASP A 323 -16.77 7.94 -5.46
C ASP A 323 -16.16 8.93 -6.46
N PHE A 324 -14.85 8.99 -6.57
CA PHE A 324 -14.12 9.87 -7.51
C PHE A 324 -14.02 9.27 -8.91
N PHE A 325 -14.19 7.95 -9.04
CA PHE A 325 -14.22 7.33 -10.35
C PHE A 325 -15.53 7.61 -11.09
N PRO A 326 -15.52 7.65 -12.43
CA PRO A 326 -16.75 7.65 -13.22
C PRO A 326 -17.46 6.29 -13.11
N ASN A 327 -18.76 6.26 -13.39
CA ASN A 327 -19.57 5.05 -13.22
C ASN A 327 -19.16 3.87 -14.11
N ASP A 328 -18.40 4.11 -15.17
CA ASP A 328 -17.98 3.10 -16.16
C ASP A 328 -16.55 2.58 -15.94
N TYR A 329 -15.98 2.77 -14.76
CA TYR A 329 -14.61 2.32 -14.46
C TYR A 329 -14.46 0.80 -14.43
N LEU A 330 -13.23 0.33 -14.65
CA LEU A 330 -12.82 -1.05 -14.48
C LEU A 330 -12.16 -1.24 -13.12
N LEU A 331 -12.57 -2.24 -12.35
CA LEU A 331 -11.95 -2.65 -11.11
C LEU A 331 -11.10 -3.90 -11.34
N VAL A 332 -9.85 -3.85 -10.91
CA VAL A 332 -8.93 -5.00 -10.89
C VAL A 332 -8.53 -5.29 -9.46
N ILE A 333 -8.75 -6.49 -8.97
CA ILE A 333 -8.37 -6.89 -7.61
C ILE A 333 -7.24 -7.90 -7.73
N ASP A 334 -6.02 -7.43 -7.45
CA ASP A 334 -4.83 -8.28 -7.50
C ASP A 334 -4.70 -9.10 -6.22
N GLU A 335 -4.15 -10.32 -6.37
CA GLU A 335 -4.10 -11.37 -5.34
C GLU A 335 -5.43 -11.43 -4.57
N SER A 336 -6.52 -11.56 -5.33
CA SER A 336 -7.91 -11.42 -4.85
C SER A 336 -8.24 -12.35 -3.68
N HIS A 337 -7.62 -13.55 -3.64
CA HIS A 337 -7.77 -14.50 -2.55
C HIS A 337 -7.33 -13.96 -1.17
N ALA A 338 -6.45 -12.94 -1.15
CA ALA A 338 -6.01 -12.23 0.05
C ALA A 338 -6.71 -10.88 0.20
N THR A 339 -6.82 -10.12 -0.90
CA THR A 339 -7.36 -8.76 -0.92
C THR A 339 -8.85 -8.71 -0.54
N VAL A 340 -9.67 -9.59 -1.09
CA VAL A 340 -11.11 -9.61 -0.83
C VAL A 340 -11.46 -9.94 0.63
N PRO A 341 -10.86 -10.99 1.26
CA PRO A 341 -11.03 -11.23 2.70
C PRO A 341 -10.56 -10.09 3.59
N GLN A 342 -9.45 -9.42 3.25
CA GLN A 342 -8.94 -8.27 3.99
C GLN A 342 -9.94 -7.11 3.98
N ILE A 343 -10.50 -6.76 2.82
CA ILE A 343 -11.57 -5.76 2.71
C ILE A 343 -12.74 -6.12 3.63
N GLY A 344 -13.14 -7.39 3.66
CA GLY A 344 -14.23 -7.86 4.52
C GLY A 344 -13.95 -7.74 6.01
N GLY A 345 -12.69 -7.93 6.44
CA GLY A 345 -12.30 -7.92 7.86
C GLY A 345 -12.05 -6.52 8.44
N MET A 346 -11.72 -5.52 7.62
CA MET A 346 -11.30 -4.20 8.13
C MET A 346 -12.41 -3.45 8.87
N TYR A 347 -13.65 -3.54 8.40
CA TYR A 347 -14.78 -2.87 9.02
C TYR A 347 -15.05 -3.32 10.47
N GLU A 348 -15.08 -4.63 10.70
CA GLU A 348 -15.40 -5.16 12.03
C GLU A 348 -14.30 -4.84 13.06
N GLY A 349 -13.04 -4.86 12.65
CA GLY A 349 -11.91 -4.45 13.48
C GLY A 349 -11.98 -2.98 13.91
N ASP A 350 -12.24 -2.07 12.97
CA ASP A 350 -12.37 -0.63 13.25
C ASP A 350 -13.59 -0.34 14.13
N LYS A 351 -14.75 -0.94 13.83
CA LYS A 351 -15.99 -0.80 14.60
C LYS A 351 -15.82 -1.26 16.04
N SER A 352 -15.21 -2.43 16.26
CA SER A 352 -14.99 -2.96 17.61
C SER A 352 -14.15 -2.00 18.46
N ARG A 353 -13.03 -1.52 17.93
CA ARG A 353 -12.13 -0.58 18.59
C ARG A 353 -12.83 0.74 18.94
N LYS A 354 -13.50 1.37 17.97
CA LYS A 354 -14.22 2.64 18.16
C LYS A 354 -15.42 2.54 19.07
N THR A 355 -16.12 1.40 19.07
CA THR A 355 -17.23 1.16 20.00
C THR A 355 -16.78 1.30 21.45
N VAL A 356 -15.61 0.73 21.79
CA VAL A 356 -15.04 0.87 23.14
C VAL A 356 -14.72 2.34 23.46
N LEU A 357 -14.11 3.08 22.54
CA LEU A 357 -13.84 4.51 22.73
C LEU A 357 -15.10 5.34 22.97
N VAL A 358 -16.17 5.07 22.23
CA VAL A 358 -17.45 5.74 22.37
C VAL A 358 -18.13 5.37 23.70
N GLN A 359 -18.10 4.10 24.10
CA GLN A 359 -18.72 3.62 25.35
C GLN A 359 -18.07 4.21 26.60
N HIS A 360 -16.77 4.55 26.53
CA HIS A 360 -15.98 5.08 27.65
C HIS A 360 -15.69 6.60 27.56
N GLY A 361 -16.44 7.34 26.70
CA GLY A 361 -16.41 8.79 26.64
C GLY A 361 -15.14 9.40 26.02
N PHE A 362 -14.37 8.64 25.22
CA PHE A 362 -13.22 9.17 24.48
C PHE A 362 -13.61 9.79 23.14
N ARG A 363 -14.69 9.29 22.51
CA ARG A 363 -15.21 9.80 21.24
C ARG A 363 -16.74 9.86 21.24
N LEU A 364 -17.28 10.78 20.42
CA LEU A 364 -18.72 10.87 20.15
C LEU A 364 -19.19 9.66 19.32
N PRO A 365 -20.49 9.31 19.35
CA PRO A 365 -21.08 8.26 18.51
C PRO A 365 -20.78 8.43 17.02
N SER A 366 -20.73 9.68 16.52
CA SER A 366 -20.39 10.01 15.13
C SER A 366 -19.02 9.51 14.67
N ALA A 367 -18.09 9.26 15.60
CA ALA A 367 -16.79 8.67 15.27
C ALA A 367 -16.91 7.25 14.66
N LEU A 368 -18.01 6.53 14.92
CA LEU A 368 -18.31 5.25 14.30
C LEU A 368 -18.60 5.37 12.79
N ASP A 369 -18.98 6.54 12.31
CA ASP A 369 -19.25 6.80 10.89
C ASP A 369 -17.98 7.20 10.09
N ASN A 370 -16.87 7.46 10.78
CA ASN A 370 -15.53 7.51 10.18
C ASN A 370 -14.95 6.10 10.13
N ARG A 371 -15.28 5.34 9.12
CA ARG A 371 -15.01 3.91 9.02
C ARG A 371 -14.67 3.50 7.58
N PRO A 372 -14.05 2.34 7.38
CA PRO A 372 -13.99 1.78 6.04
C PRO A 372 -15.38 1.35 5.54
N LEU A 373 -15.51 1.12 4.25
CA LEU A 373 -16.69 0.45 3.70
C LEU A 373 -16.88 -0.90 4.37
N ASN A 374 -18.12 -1.27 4.69
CA ASN A 374 -18.41 -2.65 4.98
C ASN A 374 -18.45 -3.48 3.70
N PHE A 375 -18.47 -4.81 3.82
CA PHE A 375 -18.34 -5.67 2.66
C PHE A 375 -19.49 -5.53 1.64
N LEU A 376 -20.72 -5.30 2.10
CA LEU A 376 -21.87 -5.10 1.22
C LEU A 376 -21.80 -3.75 0.48
N GLU A 377 -21.35 -2.71 1.18
CA GLU A 377 -21.11 -1.39 0.56
C GLU A 377 -20.01 -1.49 -0.51
N PHE A 378 -18.91 -2.18 -0.20
CA PHE A 378 -17.87 -2.45 -1.19
C PHE A 378 -18.39 -3.21 -2.41
N GLN A 379 -19.22 -4.25 -2.20
CA GLN A 379 -19.84 -4.96 -3.30
C GLN A 379 -20.75 -4.05 -4.14
N GLY A 380 -21.50 -3.16 -3.50
CA GLY A 380 -22.35 -2.18 -4.20
C GLY A 380 -21.57 -1.13 -5.00
N MET A 381 -20.29 -0.89 -4.66
CA MET A 381 -19.42 0.01 -5.41
C MET A 381 -18.69 -0.68 -6.57
N GLN A 382 -18.68 -2.01 -6.60
CA GLN A 382 -18.08 -2.75 -7.72
C GLN A 382 -18.90 -2.52 -8.99
N ASN A 383 -18.20 -2.20 -10.07
CA ASN A 383 -18.74 -2.22 -11.43
C ASN A 383 -18.20 -3.49 -12.14
N GLN A 384 -17.62 -3.36 -13.32
CA GLN A 384 -16.96 -4.48 -13.99
C GLN A 384 -15.65 -4.79 -13.27
N THR A 385 -15.50 -6.04 -12.80
CA THR A 385 -14.39 -6.44 -11.92
C THR A 385 -13.65 -7.64 -12.48
N ILE A 386 -12.31 -7.55 -12.53
CA ILE A 386 -11.41 -8.68 -12.80
C ILE A 386 -10.72 -9.07 -11.50
N TYR A 387 -10.95 -10.29 -11.04
CA TYR A 387 -10.22 -10.90 -9.93
C TYR A 387 -8.97 -11.59 -10.44
N VAL A 388 -7.80 -11.17 -10.01
CA VAL A 388 -6.52 -11.72 -10.47
C VAL A 388 -5.90 -12.52 -9.35
N SER A 389 -5.65 -13.82 -9.58
CA SER A 389 -5.00 -14.67 -8.57
C SER A 389 -4.44 -15.95 -9.19
N ALA A 390 -3.39 -16.50 -8.57
CA ALA A 390 -2.91 -17.86 -8.86
C ALA A 390 -3.76 -18.94 -8.17
N THR A 391 -4.53 -18.55 -7.15
CA THR A 391 -5.35 -19.40 -6.27
C THR A 391 -6.64 -18.69 -5.87
N PRO A 392 -7.53 -18.34 -6.83
CA PRO A 392 -8.76 -17.62 -6.52
C PRO A 392 -9.64 -18.40 -5.55
N ALA A 393 -10.33 -17.72 -4.66
CA ALA A 393 -11.22 -18.33 -3.69
C ALA A 393 -12.55 -18.76 -4.34
N LYS A 394 -13.29 -19.65 -3.68
CA LYS A 394 -14.58 -20.16 -4.18
C LYS A 394 -15.57 -19.04 -4.51
N ARG A 395 -15.59 -17.99 -3.69
CA ARG A 395 -16.49 -16.83 -3.84
C ARG A 395 -16.27 -16.11 -5.17
N GLU A 396 -15.03 -15.83 -5.56
CA GLU A 396 -14.68 -15.16 -6.81
C GLU A 396 -15.06 -15.99 -8.01
N LEU A 397 -14.83 -17.30 -7.92
CA LEU A 397 -15.22 -18.27 -8.97
C LEU A 397 -16.75 -18.33 -9.14
N GLU A 398 -17.52 -18.29 -8.06
CA GLU A 398 -18.98 -18.27 -8.07
C GLU A 398 -19.52 -16.97 -8.67
N TRP A 399 -18.96 -15.81 -8.30
CA TRP A 399 -19.35 -14.51 -8.87
C TRP A 399 -19.10 -14.50 -10.41
N SER A 400 -17.94 -14.97 -10.83
CA SER A 400 -17.60 -15.03 -12.25
C SER A 400 -18.56 -15.96 -13.02
N ARG A 401 -18.89 -17.10 -12.44
CA ARG A 401 -19.84 -18.05 -13.04
C ARG A 401 -21.23 -17.44 -13.18
N THR A 402 -21.74 -16.80 -12.15
CA THR A 402 -23.08 -16.18 -12.14
C THR A 402 -23.16 -15.05 -13.15
N SER A 403 -22.13 -14.20 -13.22
CA SER A 403 -22.06 -13.10 -14.19
C SER A 403 -22.07 -13.60 -15.65
N ALA A 404 -21.35 -14.68 -15.95
CA ALA A 404 -21.30 -15.24 -17.29
C ALA A 404 -22.62 -15.91 -17.75
N VAL A 405 -23.44 -16.39 -16.81
CA VAL A 405 -24.76 -16.97 -17.11
C VAL A 405 -25.77 -15.87 -17.46
N VAL A 406 -25.75 -14.75 -16.75
CA VAL A 406 -26.64 -13.60 -17.03
C VAL A 406 -26.31 -12.99 -18.41
N GLY A 407 -25.03 -12.86 -18.77
CA GLY A 407 -24.61 -12.37 -20.09
C GLY A 407 -25.00 -13.30 -21.26
N ARG A 408 -25.11 -14.62 -21.03
CA ARG A 408 -25.57 -15.59 -22.05
C ARG A 408 -27.09 -15.64 -22.25
N ALA A 409 -27.89 -15.18 -21.30
CA ALA A 409 -29.32 -15.11 -21.47
C ALA A 409 -29.74 -14.10 -22.55
N SER A 410 -28.85 -13.18 -22.94
CA SER A 410 -29.06 -12.24 -24.05
C SER A 410 -28.53 -12.70 -25.42
N SER A 411 -27.78 -13.81 -25.48
CA SER A 411 -27.29 -14.37 -26.75
C SER A 411 -27.44 -15.91 -26.78
N ARG A 412 -28.53 -16.37 -27.40
CA ARG A 412 -28.71 -17.81 -27.75
C ARG A 412 -27.76 -18.17 -28.86
N ALA A 413 -26.70 -18.96 -28.58
CA ALA A 413 -25.99 -19.74 -29.55
C ALA A 413 -25.51 -21.05 -28.91
N GLU A 414 -25.83 -22.12 -29.61
CA GLU A 414 -25.68 -23.55 -29.31
C GLU A 414 -24.24 -23.95 -28.97
N ASN A 415 -24.06 -24.79 -27.95
CA ASN A 415 -22.85 -25.60 -27.79
C ASN A 415 -23.22 -27.07 -27.60
N LYS A 416 -22.89 -27.88 -28.61
CA LYS A 416 -22.83 -29.33 -28.50
C LYS A 416 -21.74 -29.74 -27.50
N ALA A 417 -22.11 -30.64 -26.60
CA ALA A 417 -21.20 -31.29 -25.69
C ALA A 417 -20.33 -32.29 -26.46
N ASP A 418 -19.02 -32.10 -26.37
CA ASP A 418 -18.05 -33.08 -26.85
C ASP A 418 -17.56 -33.87 -25.64
N GLY A 419 -17.82 -35.18 -25.68
CA GLY A 419 -17.50 -36.10 -24.61
C GLY A 419 -16.03 -36.57 -24.72
N SER A 420 -15.17 -36.08 -23.89
CA SER A 420 -13.91 -36.74 -23.54
C SER A 420 -13.59 -36.58 -22.05
N SER A 421 -13.58 -37.72 -21.40
CA SER A 421 -13.35 -37.88 -19.96
C SER A 421 -11.87 -37.82 -19.63
N VAL A 422 -11.38 -36.69 -19.15
CA VAL A 422 -10.43 -36.59 -18.04
C VAL A 422 -10.75 -35.23 -17.37
N ALA A 423 -11.40 -35.27 -16.24
CA ALA A 423 -11.73 -34.06 -15.49
C ALA A 423 -10.45 -33.37 -15.04
N SER A 424 -10.10 -32.26 -15.69
CA SER A 424 -9.11 -31.31 -15.20
C SER A 424 -9.52 -30.81 -13.80
N PRO A 425 -8.60 -30.65 -12.84
CA PRO A 425 -8.93 -30.14 -11.51
C PRO A 425 -9.57 -28.74 -11.56
N HIS A 426 -9.55 -28.07 -12.70
CA HIS A 426 -10.24 -26.81 -12.98
C HIS A 426 -11.16 -26.98 -14.20
N GLN A 427 -12.32 -27.60 -13.97
CA GLN A 427 -13.44 -27.62 -14.92
C GLN A 427 -13.61 -26.20 -15.50
N LYS A 428 -13.84 -26.07 -16.82
CA LYS A 428 -14.08 -24.76 -17.49
C LYS A 428 -15.28 -24.06 -16.84
N ILE A 429 -14.98 -23.23 -15.82
CA ILE A 429 -16.00 -22.42 -15.14
C ILE A 429 -16.25 -21.20 -16.02
N PRO A 430 -17.49 -20.92 -16.46
CA PRO A 430 -17.80 -19.71 -17.20
C PRO A 430 -17.34 -18.45 -16.46
N GLY A 431 -16.76 -17.48 -17.16
CA GLY A 431 -16.21 -16.26 -16.57
C GLY A 431 -14.83 -16.40 -15.94
N VAL A 432 -14.26 -17.63 -15.90
CA VAL A 432 -12.88 -17.87 -15.45
C VAL A 432 -11.96 -18.07 -16.63
N VAL A 433 -10.95 -17.23 -16.73
CA VAL A 433 -9.92 -17.26 -17.76
C VAL A 433 -8.61 -17.78 -17.16
N GLN A 434 -8.03 -18.82 -17.77
CA GLN A 434 -6.79 -19.43 -17.29
C GLN A 434 -5.58 -18.86 -18.03
N LEU A 435 -4.52 -18.58 -17.26
CA LEU A 435 -3.24 -18.12 -17.75
C LEU A 435 -2.15 -19.00 -17.10
N VAL A 436 -1.93 -20.18 -17.65
CA VAL A 436 -1.06 -21.23 -17.09
C VAL A 436 0.31 -21.26 -17.76
N VAL A 437 0.35 -21.00 -19.06
CA VAL A 437 1.59 -21.05 -19.85
C VAL A 437 2.40 -19.77 -19.61
N ARG A 438 3.69 -19.94 -19.23
CA ARG A 438 4.65 -18.83 -19.13
C ARG A 438 5.32 -18.62 -20.49
N PRO A 439 5.36 -17.38 -21.00
CA PRO A 439 6.08 -17.07 -22.24
C PRO A 439 7.58 -17.41 -22.20
N THR A 440 8.19 -17.38 -21.01
CA THR A 440 9.60 -17.73 -20.79
C THR A 440 9.90 -19.22 -20.93
N GLY A 441 8.89 -20.06 -21.06
CA GLY A 441 9.02 -21.52 -21.10
C GLY A 441 9.28 -22.17 -19.73
N LEU A 442 9.41 -21.40 -18.65
CA LEU A 442 9.70 -21.91 -17.31
C LEU A 442 8.59 -22.85 -16.82
N ILE A 443 9.01 -24.04 -16.41
CA ILE A 443 8.12 -25.09 -15.92
C ILE A 443 7.92 -24.88 -14.41
N ASP A 444 6.74 -25.20 -13.87
CA ASP A 444 6.51 -25.23 -12.43
C ASP A 444 7.56 -26.12 -11.72
N PRO A 445 8.01 -25.79 -10.52
CA PRO A 445 9.07 -26.54 -9.84
C PRO A 445 8.69 -28.02 -9.67
N LYS A 446 9.70 -28.88 -9.69
CA LYS A 446 9.54 -30.29 -9.35
C LYS A 446 9.22 -30.41 -7.85
N VAL A 447 8.17 -31.16 -7.53
CA VAL A 447 7.77 -31.38 -6.14
C VAL A 447 8.16 -32.78 -5.71
N THR A 448 8.90 -32.87 -4.59
CA THR A 448 9.32 -34.14 -3.98
C THR A 448 8.77 -34.21 -2.57
N VAL A 449 8.17 -35.33 -2.19
CA VAL A 449 7.71 -35.58 -0.82
C VAL A 449 8.74 -36.49 -0.14
N LYS A 450 9.24 -36.06 1.03
CA LYS A 450 10.23 -36.79 1.83
C LYS A 450 9.66 -37.02 3.25
N PRO A 451 10.11 -38.06 3.97
CA PRO A 451 9.61 -38.34 5.33
C PRO A 451 9.99 -37.26 6.32
N LEU A 452 9.21 -37.12 7.41
CA LEU A 452 9.51 -36.21 8.52
C LEU A 452 10.75 -36.61 9.28
N LYS A 453 10.99 -37.93 9.42
CA LYS A 453 12.17 -38.43 10.12
C LYS A 453 13.44 -38.04 9.36
N GLY A 454 14.33 -37.31 10.02
CA GLY A 454 15.57 -36.79 9.42
C GLY A 454 15.37 -35.58 8.52
N GLN A 455 14.23 -34.89 8.58
CA GLN A 455 13.94 -33.72 7.74
C GLN A 455 14.98 -32.61 7.87
N ILE A 456 15.56 -32.40 9.05
CA ILE A 456 16.56 -31.36 9.28
C ILE A 456 17.92 -31.73 8.65
N ASP A 457 18.36 -32.98 8.79
CA ASP A 457 19.61 -33.45 8.21
C ASP A 457 19.54 -33.42 6.68
N ASP A 458 18.43 -33.88 6.11
CA ASP A 458 18.20 -33.81 4.65
C ASP A 458 18.11 -32.35 4.16
N LEU A 459 17.47 -31.46 4.91
CA LEU A 459 17.42 -30.03 4.61
C LEU A 459 18.84 -29.44 4.57
N ILE A 460 19.69 -29.76 5.55
CA ILE A 460 21.06 -29.26 5.62
C ILE A 460 21.87 -29.69 4.36
N GLU A 461 21.73 -30.97 3.99
CA GLU A 461 22.40 -31.49 2.78
C GLU A 461 21.94 -30.76 1.53
N GLU A 462 20.63 -30.57 1.37
CA GLU A 462 20.04 -29.86 0.21
C GLU A 462 20.45 -28.37 0.19
N VAL A 463 20.50 -27.70 1.35
CA VAL A 463 20.95 -26.32 1.46
C VAL A 463 22.42 -26.18 1.06
N ARG A 464 23.30 -27.06 1.52
CA ARG A 464 24.75 -27.05 1.14
C ARG A 464 24.94 -27.25 -0.35
N LYS A 465 24.20 -28.19 -0.96
CA LYS A 465 24.21 -28.42 -2.42
C LYS A 465 23.82 -27.17 -3.22
N ARG A 466 22.91 -26.33 -2.69
CA ARG A 466 22.48 -25.08 -3.34
C ARG A 466 23.48 -23.94 -3.07
N GLY A 467 23.99 -23.86 -1.85
CA GLY A 467 25.02 -22.88 -1.48
C GLY A 467 26.26 -22.99 -2.36
N ASP A 468 26.75 -24.21 -2.61
CA ASP A 468 27.89 -24.49 -3.51
C ASP A 468 27.64 -23.98 -4.94
N LYS A 469 26.37 -23.94 -5.38
CA LYS A 469 25.94 -23.41 -6.69
C LYS A 469 25.60 -21.93 -6.67
N LYS A 470 25.74 -21.26 -5.51
CA LYS A 470 25.31 -19.86 -5.29
C LYS A 470 23.80 -19.64 -5.53
N GLU A 471 23.00 -20.67 -5.35
CA GLU A 471 21.54 -20.62 -5.39
C GLU A 471 20.96 -20.35 -3.98
N ARG A 472 19.73 -19.86 -3.90
CA ARG A 472 19.09 -19.50 -2.63
C ARG A 472 18.01 -20.49 -2.25
N THR A 473 17.83 -20.67 -0.93
CA THR A 473 16.84 -21.59 -0.35
C THR A 473 15.86 -20.84 0.54
N LEU A 474 14.56 -21.10 0.37
CA LEU A 474 13.52 -20.68 1.29
C LEU A 474 13.06 -21.87 2.14
N VAL A 475 12.96 -21.68 3.45
CA VAL A 475 12.47 -22.70 4.39
C VAL A 475 11.24 -22.18 5.12
N THR A 476 10.14 -22.95 5.12
CA THR A 476 8.94 -22.58 5.84
C THR A 476 8.67 -23.51 7.02
N THR A 477 8.42 -22.91 8.20
CA THR A 477 8.05 -23.59 9.44
C THR A 477 6.62 -23.27 9.85
N LEU A 478 6.11 -23.90 10.91
CA LEU A 478 4.75 -23.66 11.40
C LEU A 478 4.68 -22.61 12.51
N THR A 479 5.74 -22.46 13.31
CA THR A 479 5.75 -21.56 14.46
C THR A 479 6.96 -20.64 14.46
N LYS A 480 6.85 -19.49 15.14
CA LYS A 480 7.94 -18.54 15.35
C LYS A 480 9.12 -19.22 16.05
N ARG A 481 8.81 -19.94 17.11
CA ARG A 481 9.82 -20.67 17.89
C ARG A 481 10.61 -21.69 17.06
N THR A 482 9.92 -22.49 16.26
CA THR A 482 10.59 -23.47 15.38
C THR A 482 11.47 -22.78 14.33
N ALA A 483 11.05 -21.61 13.82
CA ALA A 483 11.84 -20.86 12.87
C ALA A 483 13.11 -20.28 13.50
N GLU A 484 13.00 -19.75 14.72
CA GLU A 484 14.14 -19.21 15.48
C GLU A 484 15.12 -20.32 15.84
N GLU A 485 14.65 -21.42 16.46
CA GLU A 485 15.49 -22.58 16.81
C GLU A 485 16.21 -23.18 15.58
N LEU A 486 15.51 -23.29 14.45
CA LEU A 486 16.11 -23.77 13.21
C LEU A 486 17.18 -22.78 12.67
N THR A 487 16.91 -21.49 12.73
CA THR A 487 17.86 -20.47 12.26
C THR A 487 19.14 -20.50 13.09
N ASP A 488 19.01 -20.58 14.41
CA ASP A 488 20.17 -20.64 15.30
C ASP A 488 20.97 -21.92 15.06
N TYR A 489 20.30 -23.06 14.94
CA TYR A 489 20.95 -24.33 14.64
C TYR A 489 21.70 -24.33 13.31
N LEU A 490 21.09 -23.79 12.23
CA LEU A 490 21.74 -23.67 10.92
C LEU A 490 22.95 -22.75 10.98
N ARG A 491 22.88 -21.67 11.76
CA ARG A 491 24.01 -20.73 11.97
C ARG A 491 25.16 -21.40 12.72
N ASP A 492 24.86 -22.17 13.75
CA ASP A 492 25.86 -22.86 14.57
C ASP A 492 26.68 -23.90 13.77
N ILE A 493 26.08 -24.50 12.74
CA ILE A 493 26.77 -25.44 11.82
C ILE A 493 27.40 -24.75 10.60
N GLY A 494 27.45 -23.40 10.61
CA GLY A 494 28.16 -22.58 9.61
C GLY A 494 27.40 -22.30 8.33
N ILE A 495 26.07 -22.42 8.33
CA ILE A 495 25.24 -22.02 7.19
C ILE A 495 24.84 -20.53 7.35
N ASN A 496 25.02 -19.75 6.26
CA ASN A 496 24.60 -18.36 6.22
C ASN A 496 23.07 -18.26 6.10
N VAL A 497 22.41 -18.00 7.23
CA VAL A 497 20.94 -18.00 7.34
C VAL A 497 20.43 -16.74 8.01
N ARG A 498 19.26 -16.26 7.54
CA ARG A 498 18.46 -15.22 8.23
C ARG A 498 17.04 -15.72 8.48
N TYR A 499 16.43 -15.17 9.52
CA TYR A 499 15.04 -15.38 9.87
C TYR A 499 14.21 -14.15 9.51
N LEU A 500 13.04 -14.39 8.91
CA LEU A 500 12.06 -13.35 8.60
C LEU A 500 10.83 -13.54 9.48
N HIS A 501 10.61 -12.65 10.45
CA HIS A 501 9.47 -12.69 11.38
C HIS A 501 8.41 -11.62 11.09
N SER A 502 7.24 -11.74 11.74
CA SER A 502 6.09 -10.87 11.51
C SER A 502 6.25 -9.45 12.06
N GLU A 503 7.19 -9.25 12.99
CA GLU A 503 7.42 -7.97 13.69
C GLU A 503 8.47 -7.10 12.99
N ILE A 504 9.12 -7.62 11.95
CA ILE A 504 10.05 -6.87 11.10
C ILE A 504 9.25 -5.83 10.32
N ASP A 505 9.71 -4.59 10.35
CA ASP A 505 9.08 -3.51 9.62
C ASP A 505 9.22 -3.67 8.08
N ALA A 506 8.50 -2.84 7.32
CA ALA A 506 8.48 -2.96 5.88
C ALA A 506 9.84 -2.63 5.23
N ILE A 507 10.63 -1.76 5.83
CA ILE A 507 11.95 -1.32 5.31
C ILE A 507 12.96 -2.44 5.55
N GLU A 508 13.06 -2.92 6.79
CA GLU A 508 13.97 -4.02 7.15
C GLU A 508 13.66 -5.29 6.34
N ARG A 509 12.37 -5.57 6.09
CA ARG A 509 11.96 -6.69 5.23
C ARG A 509 12.52 -6.55 3.81
N VAL A 510 12.48 -5.37 3.21
CA VAL A 510 13.04 -5.11 1.88
C VAL A 510 14.55 -5.31 1.88
N GLU A 511 15.25 -4.87 2.94
CA GLU A 511 16.68 -5.04 3.09
C GLU A 511 17.10 -6.53 3.21
N VAL A 512 16.37 -7.32 4.01
CA VAL A 512 16.60 -8.76 4.15
C VAL A 512 16.44 -9.47 2.79
N LEU A 513 15.42 -9.11 2.02
CA LEU A 513 15.20 -9.71 0.70
C LEU A 513 16.26 -9.27 -0.32
N ARG A 514 16.70 -8.03 -0.26
CA ARG A 514 17.80 -7.51 -1.09
C ARG A 514 19.12 -8.24 -0.76
N ALA A 515 19.43 -8.42 0.51
CA ALA A 515 20.59 -9.15 0.98
C ALA A 515 20.58 -10.62 0.51
N LEU A 516 19.42 -11.30 0.55
CA LEU A 516 19.24 -12.64 -0.03
C LEU A 516 19.57 -12.65 -1.53
N ARG A 517 19.04 -11.72 -2.29
CA ARG A 517 19.29 -11.60 -3.74
C ARG A 517 20.73 -11.29 -4.06
N LYS A 518 21.40 -10.45 -3.28
CA LYS A 518 22.83 -10.15 -3.41
C LYS A 518 23.73 -11.33 -3.02
N GLY A 519 23.21 -12.32 -2.31
CA GLY A 519 23.96 -13.47 -1.86
C GLY A 519 24.76 -13.25 -0.59
N GLU A 520 24.35 -12.30 0.23
CA GLU A 520 24.96 -12.08 1.55
C GLU A 520 24.67 -13.23 2.51
N PHE A 521 23.61 -13.98 2.24
CA PHE A 521 23.29 -15.24 2.92
C PHE A 521 22.53 -16.18 1.96
N ASP A 522 22.48 -17.48 2.30
CA ASP A 522 22.01 -18.54 1.39
C ASP A 522 20.61 -19.02 1.71
N VAL A 523 20.18 -18.92 2.97
CA VAL A 523 18.94 -19.48 3.47
C VAL A 523 18.09 -18.41 4.15
N LEU A 524 16.82 -18.33 3.76
CA LEU A 524 15.82 -17.54 4.44
C LEU A 524 14.78 -18.45 5.09
N VAL A 525 14.69 -18.41 6.41
CA VAL A 525 13.68 -19.13 7.19
C VAL A 525 12.51 -18.20 7.51
N GLY A 526 11.30 -18.69 7.39
CA GLY A 526 10.11 -17.90 7.77
C GLY A 526 8.87 -18.76 7.93
N ILE A 527 7.81 -18.16 8.47
CA ILE A 527 6.54 -18.86 8.69
C ILE A 527 5.59 -18.63 7.51
N ASN A 528 4.98 -17.46 7.47
CA ASN A 528 3.92 -17.09 6.52
C ASN A 528 4.36 -16.01 5.51
N LEU A 529 5.44 -15.33 5.81
CA LEU A 529 5.90 -14.13 5.10
C LEU A 529 6.49 -14.41 3.73
N LEU A 530 6.61 -15.67 3.36
CA LEU A 530 7.13 -16.11 2.06
C LEU A 530 6.05 -16.27 0.98
N ARG A 531 4.77 -15.97 1.29
CA ARG A 531 3.64 -16.23 0.39
C ARG A 531 3.47 -15.19 -0.70
N GLU A 532 3.61 -13.90 -0.40
CA GLU A 532 3.15 -12.81 -1.26
C GLU A 532 4.20 -11.73 -1.48
N GLY A 533 4.20 -11.13 -2.67
CA GLY A 533 5.00 -9.95 -2.99
C GLY A 533 6.51 -10.17 -3.13
N LEU A 534 7.01 -11.41 -3.15
CA LEU A 534 8.42 -11.70 -3.29
C LEU A 534 8.76 -12.12 -4.73
N ASP A 535 9.60 -11.34 -5.39
CA ASP A 535 10.21 -11.69 -6.68
C ASP A 535 11.67 -12.09 -6.46
N LEU A 536 11.91 -13.40 -6.32
CA LEU A 536 13.22 -13.97 -5.98
C LEU A 536 13.65 -14.98 -7.06
N PRO A 537 14.14 -14.52 -8.21
CA PRO A 537 14.56 -15.42 -9.29
C PRO A 537 15.75 -16.29 -8.94
N GLU A 538 16.50 -15.96 -7.90
CA GLU A 538 17.67 -16.69 -7.42
C GLU A 538 17.30 -17.91 -6.56
N VAL A 539 16.04 -18.06 -6.17
CA VAL A 539 15.59 -19.17 -5.32
C VAL A 539 15.36 -20.42 -6.15
N SER A 540 16.18 -21.43 -5.93
CA SER A 540 16.09 -22.75 -6.57
C SER A 540 15.39 -23.80 -5.71
N LEU A 541 15.38 -23.63 -4.38
CA LEU A 541 14.76 -24.59 -3.45
C LEU A 541 13.76 -23.89 -2.52
N VAL A 542 12.59 -24.51 -2.40
CA VAL A 542 11.62 -24.21 -1.34
C VAL A 542 11.40 -25.47 -0.53
N ALA A 543 11.78 -25.43 0.75
CA ALA A 543 11.59 -26.52 1.69
C ALA A 543 10.41 -26.22 2.64
N ILE A 544 9.46 -27.12 2.72
CA ILE A 544 8.27 -26.98 3.56
C ILE A 544 8.31 -28.06 4.64
N LEU A 545 8.66 -27.67 5.86
CA LEU A 545 8.72 -28.56 7.00
C LEU A 545 7.31 -28.83 7.53
N ASP A 546 7.10 -30.03 8.10
CA ASP A 546 5.82 -30.44 8.67
C ASP A 546 4.64 -30.17 7.71
N ALA A 547 4.78 -30.56 6.46
CA ALA A 547 3.80 -30.27 5.41
C ALA A 547 2.46 -31.01 5.60
N ASP A 548 2.42 -32.09 6.37
CA ASP A 548 1.23 -32.87 6.69
C ASP A 548 0.42 -32.35 7.88
N LYS A 549 0.87 -31.31 8.58
CA LYS A 549 0.11 -30.65 9.63
C LYS A 549 -0.95 -29.76 9.03
N GLU A 550 -2.12 -30.33 8.72
CA GLU A 550 -3.23 -29.58 8.11
C GLU A 550 -3.60 -28.32 8.90
N GLY A 551 -3.84 -27.24 8.18
CA GLY A 551 -4.20 -25.95 8.73
C GLY A 551 -4.02 -24.83 7.69
N PHE A 552 -4.26 -23.59 8.11
CA PHE A 552 -4.17 -22.42 7.23
C PHE A 552 -2.80 -22.30 6.53
N LEU A 553 -1.70 -22.62 7.22
CA LEU A 553 -0.33 -22.54 6.70
C LEU A 553 0.05 -23.70 5.75
N ARG A 554 -0.71 -24.78 5.73
CA ARG A 554 -0.49 -25.96 4.89
C ARG A 554 -1.71 -26.30 4.01
N SER A 555 -2.60 -25.33 3.82
CA SER A 555 -3.70 -25.43 2.85
C SER A 555 -3.18 -25.53 1.42
N GLU A 556 -3.98 -26.09 0.50
CA GLU A 556 -3.69 -26.12 -0.93
C GLU A 556 -3.20 -24.78 -1.46
N THR A 557 -3.91 -23.68 -1.15
CA THR A 557 -3.56 -22.31 -1.52
C THR A 557 -2.17 -21.92 -1.03
N SER A 558 -1.88 -22.21 0.24
CA SER A 558 -0.60 -21.90 0.87
C SER A 558 0.55 -22.65 0.20
N LEU A 559 0.38 -23.94 -0.06
CA LEU A 559 1.39 -24.78 -0.72
C LEU A 559 1.68 -24.28 -2.13
N ILE A 560 0.64 -23.96 -2.92
CA ILE A 560 0.78 -23.41 -4.28
C ILE A 560 1.53 -22.06 -4.26
N GLN A 561 1.17 -21.15 -3.36
CA GLN A 561 1.79 -19.83 -3.26
C GLN A 561 3.28 -19.90 -2.87
N THR A 562 3.58 -20.75 -1.88
CA THR A 562 4.96 -20.95 -1.40
C THR A 562 5.82 -21.63 -2.47
N ALA A 563 5.31 -22.69 -3.09
CA ALA A 563 5.98 -23.39 -4.18
C ALA A 563 6.25 -22.47 -5.40
N GLY A 564 5.35 -21.53 -5.66
CA GLY A 564 5.48 -20.55 -6.75
C GLY A 564 6.72 -19.65 -6.61
N ARG A 565 7.39 -19.59 -5.45
CA ARG A 565 8.64 -18.83 -5.27
C ARG A 565 9.81 -19.46 -6.02
N ALA A 566 9.88 -20.78 -6.13
CA ALA A 566 10.89 -21.46 -6.93
C ALA A 566 10.55 -21.54 -8.45
N ALA A 567 9.37 -21.08 -8.86
CA ALA A 567 8.91 -21.21 -10.25
C ALA A 567 9.59 -20.25 -11.25
N ARG A 568 10.48 -19.38 -10.80
CA ARG A 568 11.26 -18.45 -11.64
C ARG A 568 12.68 -18.90 -11.92
N HIS A 569 13.11 -19.97 -11.24
CA HIS A 569 14.42 -20.58 -11.43
C HIS A 569 14.31 -21.80 -12.36
N LEU A 570 15.29 -21.96 -13.27
CA LEU A 570 15.29 -23.07 -14.24
C LEU A 570 15.30 -24.44 -13.54
N HIS A 571 16.03 -24.56 -12.44
CA HIS A 571 16.15 -25.76 -11.62
C HIS A 571 15.31 -25.67 -10.33
N GLY A 572 14.15 -24.98 -10.42
CA GLY A 572 13.27 -24.82 -9.26
C GLY A 572 12.77 -26.16 -8.71
N GLU A 573 12.93 -26.38 -7.41
CA GLU A 573 12.47 -27.58 -6.72
C GLU A 573 11.73 -27.22 -5.42
N VAL A 574 10.76 -28.07 -5.06
CA VAL A 574 10.04 -27.96 -3.80
C VAL A 574 10.12 -29.29 -3.07
N ILE A 575 10.54 -29.27 -1.82
CA ILE A 575 10.56 -30.43 -0.96
C ILE A 575 9.47 -30.25 0.11
N LEU A 576 8.55 -31.22 0.18
CA LEU A 576 7.57 -31.33 1.24
C LEU A 576 8.03 -32.43 2.21
N TYR A 577 8.24 -32.08 3.47
CA TYR A 577 8.49 -33.10 4.50
C TYR A 577 7.15 -33.48 5.12
N ALA A 578 6.71 -34.71 4.87
CA ALA A 578 5.40 -35.23 5.26
C ALA A 578 5.42 -36.76 5.35
N ASP A 579 4.83 -37.31 6.40
CA ASP A 579 4.58 -38.75 6.55
C ASP A 579 3.18 -39.14 6.05
N VAL A 580 2.23 -38.16 6.07
CA VAL A 580 0.85 -38.36 5.65
C VAL A 580 0.51 -37.54 4.42
N MET A 581 -0.05 -38.19 3.41
CA MET A 581 -0.55 -37.52 2.19
C MET A 581 -1.93 -36.90 2.45
N THR A 582 -1.95 -35.67 2.94
CA THR A 582 -3.19 -34.92 3.21
C THR A 582 -3.93 -34.53 1.96
N GLN A 583 -5.23 -34.18 2.07
CA GLN A 583 -6.01 -33.71 0.90
C GLN A 583 -5.40 -32.46 0.27
N SER A 584 -4.86 -31.54 1.09
CA SER A 584 -4.18 -30.34 0.61
C SER A 584 -2.94 -30.66 -0.22
N ILE A 585 -2.11 -31.62 0.23
CA ILE A 585 -0.93 -32.08 -0.52
C ILE A 585 -1.35 -32.75 -1.82
N GLN A 586 -2.35 -33.66 -1.80
CA GLN A 586 -2.84 -34.35 -2.99
C GLN A 586 -3.31 -33.37 -4.08
N LYS A 587 -4.13 -32.37 -3.69
CA LYS A 587 -4.62 -31.34 -4.62
C LYS A 587 -3.49 -30.49 -5.16
N PHE A 588 -2.55 -30.07 -4.31
CA PHE A 588 -1.37 -29.31 -4.71
C PHE A 588 -0.54 -30.06 -5.76
N LEU A 589 -0.26 -31.35 -5.52
CA LEU A 589 0.48 -32.21 -6.46
C LEU A 589 -0.26 -32.36 -7.80
N ALA A 590 -1.59 -32.56 -7.77
CA ALA A 590 -2.40 -32.67 -8.97
C ALA A 590 -2.37 -31.37 -9.81
N VAL A 591 -2.51 -30.20 -9.16
CA VAL A 591 -2.45 -28.89 -9.83
C VAL A 591 -1.07 -28.66 -10.42
N THR A 592 0.00 -28.93 -9.67
CA THR A 592 1.38 -28.72 -10.14
C THR A 592 1.70 -29.65 -11.32
N LYS A 593 1.27 -30.91 -11.25
CA LYS A 593 1.44 -31.88 -12.35
C LYS A 593 0.75 -31.39 -13.62
N TYR A 594 -0.52 -30.97 -13.54
CA TYR A 594 -1.26 -30.42 -14.67
C TYR A 594 -0.56 -29.20 -15.30
N ARG A 595 -0.10 -28.26 -14.47
CA ARG A 595 0.60 -27.06 -14.94
C ARG A 595 1.92 -27.40 -15.65
N ARG A 596 2.67 -28.34 -15.09
CA ARG A 596 3.92 -28.84 -15.69
C ARG A 596 3.68 -29.49 -17.05
N GLU A 597 2.72 -30.42 -17.15
CA GLU A 597 2.37 -31.10 -18.39
C GLU A 597 1.95 -30.12 -19.47
N LYS A 598 1.08 -29.15 -19.14
CA LYS A 598 0.64 -28.10 -20.07
C LYS A 598 1.80 -27.23 -20.57
N GLN A 599 2.71 -26.82 -19.68
CA GLN A 599 3.88 -26.02 -20.04
C GLN A 599 4.86 -26.80 -20.91
N ILE A 600 5.11 -28.08 -20.60
CA ILE A 600 6.02 -28.93 -21.36
C ILE A 600 5.46 -29.12 -22.77
N ALA A 601 4.17 -29.46 -22.92
CA ALA A 601 3.53 -29.62 -24.21
C ALA A 601 3.66 -28.35 -25.06
N TYR A 602 3.40 -27.17 -24.48
CA TYR A 602 3.56 -25.89 -25.15
C TYR A 602 5.01 -25.61 -25.58
N ASN A 603 5.97 -25.90 -24.72
CA ASN A 603 7.39 -25.71 -25.03
C ASN A 603 7.86 -26.58 -26.20
N VAL A 604 7.38 -27.84 -26.26
CA VAL A 604 7.69 -28.78 -27.32
C VAL A 604 7.06 -28.32 -28.65
N GLU A 605 5.78 -27.93 -28.61
CA GLU A 605 5.05 -27.49 -29.80
C GLU A 605 5.68 -26.24 -30.45
N HIS A 606 6.18 -25.31 -29.62
CA HIS A 606 6.70 -24.01 -30.05
C HIS A 606 8.24 -23.95 -30.07
N ASN A 607 8.94 -25.07 -29.83
CA ASN A 607 10.43 -25.15 -29.75
C ASN A 607 11.04 -24.14 -28.77
N ILE A 608 10.37 -23.92 -27.61
CA ILE A 608 10.82 -22.99 -26.60
C ILE A 608 11.81 -23.68 -25.64
N THR A 609 13.01 -23.15 -25.53
CA THR A 609 13.97 -23.53 -24.49
C THR A 609 13.73 -22.66 -23.26
N PRO A 610 13.41 -23.25 -22.08
CA PRO A 610 13.19 -22.48 -20.85
C PRO A 610 14.40 -21.64 -20.47
N ARG A 611 14.17 -20.39 -20.04
CA ARG A 611 15.23 -19.47 -19.59
C ARG A 611 14.88 -18.88 -18.24
N SER A 612 15.84 -18.86 -17.31
CA SER A 612 15.66 -18.17 -16.01
C SER A 612 15.42 -16.68 -16.23
N VAL A 613 14.57 -16.11 -15.41
CA VAL A 613 14.32 -14.66 -15.42
C VAL A 613 15.52 -14.00 -14.70
N VAL A 614 16.23 -13.12 -15.39
CA VAL A 614 17.27 -12.28 -14.79
C VAL A 614 16.66 -10.90 -14.62
N ARG A 615 16.53 -10.43 -13.39
CA ARG A 615 16.15 -9.05 -13.07
C ARG A 615 17.30 -8.33 -12.39
N ALA A 616 17.64 -7.15 -12.88
CA ALA A 616 18.60 -6.29 -12.20
C ALA A 616 18.12 -5.99 -10.76
N VAL A 617 19.03 -6.09 -9.80
CA VAL A 617 18.73 -5.86 -8.36
C VAL A 617 18.56 -4.36 -8.08
N GLU A 618 18.95 -3.49 -9.01
CA GLU A 618 19.22 -2.07 -8.74
C GLU A 618 18.11 -1.09 -9.13
N GLU A 619 17.22 -1.39 -10.07
CA GLU A 619 16.43 -0.33 -10.70
C GLU A 619 15.19 0.17 -9.92
N SER A 620 14.66 -0.52 -8.94
CA SER A 620 13.45 -0.07 -8.23
C SER A 620 13.66 0.60 -6.87
N LEU A 621 14.89 0.48 -6.29
CA LEU A 621 15.23 1.06 -4.98
C LEU A 621 16.33 2.12 -5.07
N ALA A 622 17.19 2.08 -6.10
CA ALA A 622 18.25 3.07 -6.30
C ALA A 622 17.69 4.46 -6.64
N THR A 623 16.58 4.54 -7.35
CA THR A 623 15.88 5.81 -7.61
C THR A 623 15.37 6.42 -6.30
N TYR A 624 14.80 5.61 -5.42
CA TYR A 624 14.29 6.08 -4.12
C TYR A 624 15.40 6.49 -3.13
N GLU A 625 16.56 5.80 -3.16
CA GLU A 625 17.72 6.17 -2.33
C GLU A 625 18.55 7.31 -2.93
N SER A 626 18.62 7.46 -4.27
CA SER A 626 19.29 8.59 -4.90
C SER A 626 18.53 9.89 -4.67
N ASP A 627 17.20 9.85 -4.83
CA ASP A 627 16.32 11.00 -4.61
C ASP A 627 16.32 11.40 -3.12
N ARG A 628 16.39 10.44 -2.20
CA ARG A 628 16.50 10.69 -0.75
C ARG A 628 17.90 11.21 -0.38
N LYS A 629 18.97 10.70 -0.98
CA LYS A 629 20.35 11.18 -0.74
C LYS A 629 20.59 12.55 -1.38
N GLU A 630 20.01 12.85 -2.53
CA GLU A 630 20.01 14.19 -3.10
C GLU A 630 19.19 15.16 -2.26
N ALA A 631 17.99 14.78 -1.78
CA ALA A 631 17.22 15.57 -0.85
C ALA A 631 17.93 15.79 0.50
N ASP A 632 18.55 14.75 1.08
CA ASP A 632 19.34 14.85 2.30
C ASP A 632 20.64 15.66 2.12
N SER A 633 21.26 15.66 0.93
CA SER A 633 22.45 16.47 0.67
C SER A 633 22.12 17.96 0.49
N VAL A 634 20.99 18.26 -0.14
CA VAL A 634 20.49 19.65 -0.32
C VAL A 634 19.97 20.21 1.02
N LEU A 635 19.36 19.39 1.88
CA LEU A 635 18.92 19.77 3.23
C LEU A 635 20.11 20.00 4.20
N ARG A 636 21.24 19.29 3.99
CA ARG A 636 22.44 19.47 4.83
C ARG A 636 23.24 20.74 4.54
N GLU A 637 23.08 21.34 3.38
CA GLU A 637 23.79 22.59 3.05
C GLU A 637 23.05 23.86 3.46
N GLY A 638 21.76 23.78 3.85
CA GLY A 638 20.94 24.97 4.14
C GLY A 638 20.40 25.14 5.55
N SER A 639 20.50 24.14 6.46
CA SER A 639 19.73 24.18 7.73
C SER A 639 20.50 23.82 9.02
N THR A 640 21.83 23.85 9.02
CA THR A 640 22.65 23.33 10.13
C THR A 640 22.49 24.06 11.48
N ASP A 641 22.07 25.30 11.51
CA ASP A 641 22.05 26.08 12.79
C ASP A 641 20.67 26.14 13.47
N ILE A 642 19.59 26.01 12.73
CA ILE A 642 18.21 26.08 13.27
C ILE A 642 17.77 24.72 13.82
N ASP A 643 18.12 23.64 13.13
CA ASP A 643 17.77 22.27 13.52
C ASP A 643 18.51 21.81 14.80
N ILE A 644 19.78 22.17 14.96
CA ILE A 644 20.55 21.82 16.15
C ILE A 644 20.00 22.52 17.40
N THR A 645 19.50 23.73 17.27
CA THR A 645 18.93 24.48 18.42
C THR A 645 17.59 23.90 18.86
N SER A 646 16.72 23.48 17.94
CA SER A 646 15.45 22.80 18.27
C SER A 646 15.70 21.43 18.90
N THR A 647 16.63 20.65 18.34
CA THR A 647 17.02 19.33 18.87
C THR A 647 17.62 19.44 20.29
N ILE A 648 18.41 20.48 20.57
CA ILE A 648 18.93 20.74 21.93
C ILE A 648 17.78 21.00 22.90
N GLN A 649 16.78 21.75 22.50
CA GLN A 649 15.65 22.12 23.36
C GLN A 649 14.73 20.93 23.66
N GLU A 650 14.54 20.04 22.69
CA GLU A 650 13.81 18.77 22.87
C GLU A 650 14.56 17.82 23.80
N LEU A 651 15.86 17.66 23.62
CA LEU A 651 16.70 16.83 24.48
C LEU A 651 16.79 17.40 25.92
N GLU A 652 16.77 18.71 26.10
CA GLU A 652 16.71 19.35 27.44
C GLU A 652 15.37 19.04 28.14
N ASN A 653 14.25 19.09 27.44
CA ASN A 653 12.95 18.74 27.98
C ASN A 653 12.88 17.24 28.34
N GLU A 654 13.42 16.37 27.48
CA GLU A 654 13.46 14.94 27.74
C GLU A 654 14.39 14.58 28.92
N MET A 655 15.49 15.30 29.08
CA MET A 655 16.42 15.15 30.21
C MET A 655 15.75 15.54 31.53
N LEU A 656 15.01 16.66 31.55
CA LEU A 656 14.27 17.12 32.72
C LEU A 656 13.20 16.12 33.13
N LYS A 657 12.44 15.61 32.15
CA LYS A 657 11.41 14.57 32.36
C LYS A 657 12.00 13.26 32.87
N ALA A 658 13.17 12.86 32.37
CA ALA A 658 13.87 11.65 32.84
C ALA A 658 14.43 11.87 34.28
N ALA A 659 14.80 13.08 34.65
CA ALA A 659 15.23 13.44 36.03
C ALA A 659 14.04 13.44 37.00
N GLU A 660 12.88 13.97 36.60
CA GLU A 660 11.62 13.92 37.36
C GLU A 660 11.15 12.46 37.58
N ASP A 661 11.29 11.62 36.58
CA ASP A 661 11.00 10.17 36.64
C ASP A 661 12.03 9.35 37.45
N LEU A 662 13.03 10.00 38.08
CA LEU A 662 14.16 9.38 38.81
C LEU A 662 15.02 8.43 37.97
N LYS A 663 15.01 8.59 36.63
CA LYS A 663 15.82 7.81 35.67
C LYS A 663 17.18 8.49 35.46
N PHE A 664 18.00 8.57 36.49
CA PHE A 664 19.24 9.35 36.49
C PHE A 664 20.29 8.93 35.46
N GLU A 665 20.34 7.63 35.09
CA GLU A 665 21.24 7.15 34.04
C GLU A 665 20.83 7.66 32.65
N LYS A 666 19.51 7.69 32.35
CA LYS A 666 18.98 8.27 31.12
C LYS A 666 19.20 9.78 31.06
N ALA A 667 18.92 10.47 32.15
CA ALA A 667 19.15 11.92 32.26
C ALA A 667 20.63 12.31 32.07
N ALA A 668 21.58 11.51 32.58
CA ALA A 668 23.00 11.71 32.38
C ALA A 668 23.44 11.51 30.91
N LEU A 669 22.90 10.51 30.24
CA LEU A 669 23.14 10.25 28.80
C LEU A 669 22.64 11.40 27.93
N LEU A 670 21.43 11.90 28.18
CA LEU A 670 20.83 13.03 27.45
C LEU A 670 21.63 14.31 27.69
N ARG A 671 22.07 14.57 28.93
CA ARG A 671 22.94 15.71 29.27
C ARG A 671 24.24 15.66 28.44
N ASP A 672 24.86 14.52 28.33
CA ASP A 672 26.13 14.37 27.59
C ASP A 672 25.93 14.55 26.08
N GLN A 673 24.81 14.10 25.51
CA GLN A 673 24.41 14.39 24.12
C GLN A 673 24.16 15.91 23.91
N ILE A 674 23.44 16.57 24.79
CA ILE A 674 23.22 18.04 24.75
C ILE A 674 24.55 18.79 24.76
N LYS A 675 25.48 18.34 25.59
CA LYS A 675 26.82 18.95 25.68
C LYS A 675 27.64 18.80 24.41
N GLU A 676 27.49 17.68 23.72
CA GLU A 676 28.16 17.42 22.46
C GLU A 676 27.57 18.25 21.30
N LEU A 677 26.23 18.34 21.22
CA LEU A 677 25.53 19.21 20.26
C LEU A 677 25.84 20.68 20.45
N LYS A 678 25.87 21.16 21.71
CA LYS A 678 26.29 22.55 22.05
C LYS A 678 27.74 22.83 21.66
N ARG A 679 28.64 21.84 21.74
CA ARG A 679 30.03 21.96 21.24
C ARG A 679 30.11 22.04 19.72
N MET A 680 29.27 21.30 18.99
CA MET A 680 29.19 21.38 17.53
C MET A 680 28.69 22.77 17.09
N LEU A 681 27.71 23.33 17.77
CA LEU A 681 27.18 24.67 17.50
C LEU A 681 28.20 25.79 17.81
N ALA A 682 29.09 25.59 18.75
CA ALA A 682 30.13 26.56 19.12
C ALA A 682 31.38 26.52 18.22
N GLY A 683 31.42 25.71 17.19
CA GLY A 683 32.48 25.70 16.17
C GLY A 683 33.85 25.19 16.62
N THR A 684 33.94 24.50 17.74
CA THR A 684 35.21 23.93 18.25
C THR A 684 35.38 22.49 17.83
N LYS A 685 36.19 22.23 16.80
CA LYS A 685 36.66 20.89 16.44
C LYS A 685 37.51 20.34 17.58
N SER A 686 37.05 19.30 18.24
CA SER A 686 37.83 18.50 19.16
C SER A 686 38.16 17.16 18.52
N GLU A 687 39.45 16.85 18.43
CA GLU A 687 39.97 15.56 17.97
C GLU A 687 39.43 14.41 18.83
N THR A 688 38.83 13.43 18.19
CA THR A 688 38.33 12.21 18.83
C THR A 688 39.49 11.34 19.30
N LYS A 689 39.75 11.31 20.60
CA LYS A 689 40.47 10.21 21.24
C LYS A 689 39.49 9.09 21.59
N SER A 690 39.65 7.94 20.94
CA SER A 690 38.91 6.72 21.25
C SER A 690 39.19 6.25 22.68
N VAL A 691 38.16 6.18 23.50
CA VAL A 691 38.25 5.63 24.86
C VAL A 691 38.00 4.12 24.79
N SER A 692 39.07 3.34 25.02
CA SER A 692 39.02 1.89 25.16
C SER A 692 38.45 1.50 26.53
N TYR A 693 37.33 0.77 26.54
CA TYR A 693 36.76 0.19 27.76
C TYR A 693 37.61 -0.99 28.26
N LYS A 694 38.43 -0.81 29.31
CA LYS A 694 38.99 -1.90 30.11
C LYS A 694 37.94 -2.44 31.07
N LYS A 695 37.64 -3.74 30.97
CA LYS A 695 36.84 -4.52 31.92
C LYS A 695 37.44 -4.43 33.35
N LEU A 696 36.71 -3.87 34.29
CA LEU A 696 37.01 -3.98 35.73
C LEU A 696 36.58 -5.38 36.22
N LYS A 697 37.58 -6.20 36.57
CA LYS A 697 37.36 -7.44 37.33
C LYS A 697 36.98 -7.08 38.77
N ARG A 698 35.78 -7.52 39.19
CA ARG A 698 35.41 -7.56 40.62
C ARG A 698 36.25 -8.64 41.32
N THR A 699 37.12 -8.26 42.23
CA THR A 699 37.66 -9.10 43.30
C THR A 699 36.75 -9.04 44.51
N ARG A 700 36.23 -10.18 44.91
CA ARG A 700 35.60 -10.39 46.23
C ARG A 700 36.68 -10.51 47.29
N LYS A 701 36.52 -9.78 48.39
CA LYS A 701 36.83 -10.19 49.72
C LYS A 701 35.61 -9.94 50.61
#